data_c1fb39a96c75efd05a7ffffbd41ab499
#
_entry.id   c1fb39a96c75efd05a7ffffbd41ab499
#
_cell.length_a   1.000
_cell.length_b   1.000
_cell.length_c   1.000
_cell.angle_alpha   90.00
_cell.angle_beta   90.00
_cell.angle_gamma   90.00
#
_symmetry.space_group_name_H-M   'P 1'
#
loop_
_entity.id
_entity.type
_entity.pdbx_description
1 polymer ?
#
loop_
_entity_poly.entity_id
_entity_poly.type
_entity_poly.pdbx_seq_one_letter_code
_entity_poly.pdbx_strand_id
1 'polypeptide(L)'
;AGVSAQQLRPGYVTPPSSSMLHKYVNDWVPGQELTTNYGDNGESSAWEDEEFFVSRVALKPHFVNLNTQIDKTKSDTDNKRLLFWVPINESTGVNGEWLNALPNAVFDSEVFSTWSYVTHYGNWTSPFGWVPGAMADAAHKNGVLVSGLASIPNAYLSSNWANCLAGMSAMNSDEGVKKLGNFLRYHGVDGLGYNSEYFGGGSYGEGLRGMHGKLVKYMKQYQPAFENVWYGGTNDAGSVNFNDQLSSDFYQTFGYSDEPRTILFLNYNWNSTYKLSQDASGITATGRDPRDLYMGMNMQGGLKTATEWAQHLTLPYSIGLWGAHSVNYIWINRAVNGSSDASKQATYQRDLEYWFTNGKRNPLHVMSPVNSLTATSEFMGMSRYMEARSTLSWELGTEPFVSFFNVGNGAFYNWKGEQLHVGPWYNLGVQDYMPNWRYWIATEYLGTTPAEGVDAKITWDDAYMGGSCLRITADNSGTAYLHLFKTEFEAKNNTKLTIRYKVLKGNADMSLVWSKLGSESTEAQGNYGKVFDKDGKTYSSTKPDGDVDYDADWQSKTITMTSRNKLAGTISAIGLKFENAEGLDILIGEISLTNGSYTTPTAPTVTRAKVLANNYKGIDGKVYYKMANTKEVGEPVYNLDVKTSLFRLWSRTDVDPTPKFLGTTTSWAGMIFSAPATGASKVQFGVSAVSLDYANESDIAWSEEMSTGDYVAVEDVKVSKNPVTTNEDFYVEFVDPAHAPVDWQIKDESGNVVASASSATRIDIADGLANTGSYDVVTGSGENAVERKGVISVSDPG
;
A
#
# COMPACT_ATOMS: atom_id res chain seq x y z
N ALA A 1 0.16 26.56 1.14
CA ALA A 1 -0.41 25.98 -0.06
C ALA A 1 -1.92 26.01 0.03
N GLY A 2 -2.59 26.43 -1.03
CA GLY A 2 -4.03 26.38 -1.08
C GLY A 2 -4.53 24.94 -0.95
N VAL A 3 -5.74 24.77 -0.46
CA VAL A 3 -6.37 23.46 -0.38
C VAL A 3 -6.57 22.96 -1.81
N SER A 4 -5.81 21.96 -2.19
CA SER A 4 -5.93 21.32 -3.48
C SER A 4 -7.14 20.39 -3.47
N ALA A 5 -7.82 20.28 -4.60
CA ALA A 5 -8.88 19.31 -4.77
C ALA A 5 -8.37 17.84 -4.68
N GLN A 6 -7.05 17.64 -4.67
CA GLN A 6 -6.40 16.35 -4.53
C GLN A 6 -5.95 16.05 -3.11
N GLN A 7 -6.13 16.99 -2.16
CA GLN A 7 -5.75 16.74 -0.78
C GLN A 7 -6.58 15.61 -0.17
N LEU A 8 -5.96 14.91 0.77
CA LEU A 8 -6.66 13.99 1.65
C LEU A 8 -7.84 14.70 2.29
N ARG A 9 -8.96 13.99 2.42
CA ARG A 9 -10.17 14.51 3.05
C ARG A 9 -10.26 13.95 4.48
N PRO A 10 -9.54 14.56 5.45
CA PRO A 10 -9.50 14.07 6.82
C PRO A 10 -10.87 14.18 7.47
N GLY A 11 -11.15 13.29 8.41
CA GLY A 11 -12.41 13.28 9.15
C GLY A 11 -13.59 12.60 8.47
N TYR A 12 -13.41 12.10 7.24
CA TYR A 12 -14.44 11.28 6.60
C TYR A 12 -14.54 9.90 7.23
N VAL A 13 -13.40 9.32 7.61
CA VAL A 13 -13.32 8.06 8.35
C VAL A 13 -12.58 8.32 9.65
N THR A 14 -13.20 7.98 10.76
CA THR A 14 -12.64 8.22 12.09
C THR A 14 -12.40 6.90 12.81
N PRO A 15 -11.15 6.58 13.17
CA PRO A 15 -10.87 5.46 14.07
C PRO A 15 -11.29 5.84 15.49
N PRO A 16 -11.59 4.86 16.36
CA PRO A 16 -11.91 5.15 17.74
C PRO A 16 -10.70 5.63 18.51
N SER A 17 -10.94 6.28 19.64
CA SER A 17 -9.88 6.71 20.55
C SER A 17 -9.11 5.51 21.12
N SER A 18 -7.79 5.63 21.20
CA SER A 18 -6.91 4.55 21.65
C SER A 18 -6.85 4.36 23.16
N SER A 19 -7.21 5.37 23.96
CA SER A 19 -6.89 5.43 25.38
C SER A 19 -7.73 4.51 26.27
N MET A 20 -8.92 4.12 25.82
CA MET A 20 -9.84 3.28 26.60
C MET A 20 -10.14 1.95 25.93
N LEU A 21 -9.28 1.53 25.04
CA LEU A 21 -9.51 0.37 24.19
C LEU A 21 -9.79 -0.92 24.94
N HIS A 22 -9.12 -1.16 26.09
CA HIS A 22 -9.37 -2.37 26.85
C HIS A 22 -10.83 -2.49 27.31
N LYS A 23 -11.49 -1.37 27.64
CA LYS A 23 -12.92 -1.36 27.95
C LYS A 23 -13.75 -1.71 26.73
N TYR A 24 -13.40 -1.12 25.58
CA TYR A 24 -14.05 -1.41 24.32
C TYR A 24 -13.97 -2.91 23.99
N VAL A 25 -12.78 -3.49 24.03
CA VAL A 25 -12.56 -4.91 23.71
C VAL A 25 -13.32 -5.80 24.68
N ASN A 26 -13.42 -5.41 25.95
CA ASN A 26 -14.16 -6.20 26.95
C ASN A 26 -15.66 -6.26 26.67
N ASP A 27 -16.23 -5.19 26.16
CA ASP A 27 -17.66 -5.07 25.87
C ASP A 27 -18.01 -5.44 24.41
N TRP A 28 -17.01 -5.53 23.54
CA TRP A 28 -17.19 -5.74 22.12
C TRP A 28 -17.73 -7.14 21.80
N VAL A 29 -18.71 -7.19 20.91
CA VAL A 29 -19.29 -8.42 20.36
C VAL A 29 -19.23 -8.32 18.83
N PRO A 30 -18.74 -9.37 18.14
CA PRO A 30 -18.65 -9.35 16.67
C PRO A 30 -19.99 -8.99 16.00
N GLY A 31 -19.95 -8.04 15.08
CA GLY A 31 -21.11 -7.62 14.29
C GLY A 31 -22.16 -6.81 15.05
N GLN A 32 -21.94 -6.51 16.32
CA GLN A 32 -22.86 -5.71 17.13
C GLN A 32 -22.33 -4.29 17.30
N GLU A 33 -23.18 -3.31 17.05
CA GLU A 33 -22.84 -1.91 17.29
C GLU A 33 -22.78 -1.64 18.79
N LEU A 34 -21.70 -0.94 19.21
CA LEU A 34 -21.54 -0.45 20.57
C LEU A 34 -22.02 0.98 20.69
N THR A 35 -22.84 1.27 21.68
CA THR A 35 -23.42 2.58 21.92
C THR A 35 -22.76 3.33 23.08
N THR A 36 -21.89 2.67 23.82
CA THR A 36 -21.16 3.26 24.96
C THR A 36 -20.03 4.13 24.46
N ASN A 37 -19.82 5.28 25.11
CA ASN A 37 -18.69 6.14 24.85
C ASN A 37 -17.46 5.66 25.62
N TYR A 38 -16.36 5.40 24.90
CA TYR A 38 -15.08 4.93 25.44
C TYR A 38 -13.97 5.98 25.33
N GLY A 39 -14.23 7.12 24.76
CA GLY A 39 -13.26 8.20 24.61
C GLY A 39 -12.95 8.91 25.92
N ASP A 40 -11.74 9.44 26.05
CA ASP A 40 -11.28 10.14 27.26
C ASP A 40 -11.97 11.47 27.48
N ASN A 41 -12.38 12.14 26.41
CA ASN A 41 -12.96 13.49 26.44
C ASN A 41 -14.44 13.46 26.01
N GLY A 42 -15.15 12.37 26.20
CA GLY A 42 -16.52 12.22 25.75
C GLY A 42 -16.66 12.03 24.24
N GLU A 43 -15.57 11.62 23.57
CA GLU A 43 -15.58 11.31 22.16
C GLU A 43 -16.44 10.08 21.91
N SER A 44 -17.23 10.12 20.85
CA SER A 44 -18.06 8.99 20.48
C SER A 44 -17.19 7.79 20.15
N SER A 45 -17.50 6.67 20.73
CA SER A 45 -16.87 5.38 20.45
C SER A 45 -17.74 4.50 19.56
N ALA A 46 -18.89 4.98 19.15
CA ALA A 46 -19.66 4.26 18.18
C ALA A 46 -18.80 4.06 16.92
N TRP A 47 -18.60 2.81 16.56
CA TRP A 47 -17.83 2.45 15.39
C TRP A 47 -18.62 2.65 14.11
N GLU A 48 -18.92 3.90 13.81
CA GLU A 48 -19.54 4.20 12.53
C GLU A 48 -18.71 3.65 11.37
N ASP A 49 -17.38 3.67 11.53
CA ASP A 49 -16.43 3.36 10.47
C ASP A 49 -15.65 2.04 10.67
N GLU A 50 -16.15 1.14 11.53
CA GLU A 50 -15.47 -0.14 11.80
C GLU A 50 -15.11 -0.90 10.51
N GLU A 51 -15.99 -0.91 9.53
CA GLU A 51 -15.84 -1.65 8.28
C GLU A 51 -14.60 -1.24 7.50
N PHE A 52 -14.11 -0.02 7.67
CA PHE A 52 -12.86 0.44 7.06
C PHE A 52 -11.62 -0.16 7.71
N PHE A 53 -11.76 -0.78 8.88
CA PHE A 53 -10.68 -1.37 9.67
C PHE A 53 -10.80 -2.89 9.78
N VAL A 54 -11.59 -3.51 8.94
CA VAL A 54 -11.74 -4.96 8.86
C VAL A 54 -11.09 -5.44 7.57
N SER A 55 -10.08 -6.30 7.70
CA SER A 55 -9.48 -6.98 6.55
C SER A 55 -10.48 -7.98 5.97
N ARG A 56 -10.66 -7.98 4.66
CA ARG A 56 -11.48 -8.96 3.95
C ARG A 56 -10.65 -10.13 3.42
N VAL A 57 -9.35 -9.96 3.31
CA VAL A 57 -8.43 -10.97 2.78
C VAL A 57 -7.70 -11.67 3.91
N ALA A 58 -7.77 -12.98 3.94
CA ALA A 58 -6.99 -13.79 4.89
C ALA A 58 -5.51 -13.75 4.55
N LEU A 59 -4.66 -13.84 5.57
CA LEU A 59 -3.22 -13.95 5.39
C LEU A 59 -2.88 -15.21 4.59
N LYS A 60 -2.24 -15.04 3.44
CA LYS A 60 -1.77 -16.15 2.61
C LYS A 60 -0.41 -16.64 3.13
N PRO A 61 -0.19 -17.95 3.20
CA PRO A 61 1.11 -18.47 3.60
C PRO A 61 2.15 -18.36 2.49
N HIS A 62 3.41 -18.19 2.87
CA HIS A 62 4.53 -18.32 1.96
C HIS A 62 4.82 -19.80 1.66
N PHE A 63 5.39 -20.04 0.49
CA PHE A 63 5.97 -21.34 0.16
C PHE A 63 7.46 -21.18 -0.18
N VAL A 64 8.21 -22.27 -0.09
CA VAL A 64 9.63 -22.30 -0.39
C VAL A 64 9.86 -23.17 -1.62
N ASN A 65 10.52 -22.59 -2.62
CA ASN A 65 11.08 -23.33 -3.75
C ASN A 65 12.49 -22.79 -4.02
N LEU A 66 13.49 -23.55 -3.62
CA LEU A 66 14.89 -23.15 -3.73
C LEU A 66 15.35 -23.01 -5.19
N ASN A 67 14.72 -23.72 -6.11
CA ASN A 67 15.12 -23.71 -7.52
C ASN A 67 14.67 -22.45 -8.25
N THR A 68 13.72 -21.72 -7.71
CA THR A 68 13.21 -20.46 -8.27
C THR A 68 13.71 -19.24 -7.49
N GLN A 69 14.82 -19.40 -6.80
CA GLN A 69 15.49 -18.32 -6.06
C GLN A 69 16.78 -17.92 -6.76
N ILE A 70 17.22 -16.70 -6.51
CA ILE A 70 18.50 -16.21 -7.00
C ILE A 70 19.64 -16.86 -6.21
N ASP A 71 19.56 -16.81 -4.89
CA ASP A 71 20.46 -17.54 -4.00
C ASP A 71 19.78 -18.84 -3.56
N LYS A 72 20.13 -19.93 -4.21
CA LYS A 72 19.52 -21.25 -4.00
C LYS A 72 19.93 -21.91 -2.67
N THR A 73 20.80 -21.27 -1.91
CA THR A 73 21.22 -21.78 -0.59
C THR A 73 20.28 -21.31 0.53
N LYS A 74 19.49 -20.26 0.31
CA LYS A 74 18.59 -19.69 1.31
C LYS A 74 17.22 -20.35 1.28
N SER A 75 16.87 -21.06 2.32
CA SER A 75 15.51 -21.49 2.58
C SER A 75 14.72 -20.40 3.30
N ASP A 76 13.42 -20.59 3.50
CA ASP A 76 12.62 -19.65 4.29
C ASP A 76 13.06 -19.61 5.76
N THR A 77 13.62 -20.71 6.26
CA THR A 77 14.17 -20.77 7.62
C THR A 77 15.50 -20.05 7.78
N ASP A 78 16.23 -19.81 6.68
CA ASP A 78 17.51 -19.10 6.71
C ASP A 78 17.37 -17.62 6.29
N ASN A 79 16.25 -17.26 5.71
CA ASN A 79 15.99 -15.90 5.27
C ASN A 79 15.86 -14.96 6.46
N LYS A 80 16.54 -13.82 6.39
CA LYS A 80 16.28 -12.73 7.31
C LYS A 80 14.84 -12.24 7.15
N ARG A 81 14.24 -11.80 8.25
CA ARG A 81 12.94 -11.16 8.27
C ARG A 81 13.12 -9.66 8.25
N LEU A 82 12.18 -8.96 7.67
CA LEU A 82 12.19 -7.50 7.59
C LEU A 82 10.88 -6.94 8.15
N LEU A 83 11.00 -6.20 9.23
CA LEU A 83 9.92 -5.42 9.80
C LEU A 83 10.01 -3.99 9.25
N PHE A 84 8.93 -3.54 8.65
CA PHE A 84 8.80 -2.23 8.02
C PHE A 84 7.79 -1.42 8.83
N TRP A 85 8.27 -0.57 9.73
CA TRP A 85 7.42 0.21 10.63
C TRP A 85 7.21 1.63 10.13
N VAL A 86 5.96 1.97 9.82
CA VAL A 86 5.60 3.17 9.07
C VAL A 86 4.53 3.98 9.83
N PRO A 87 4.77 5.27 10.11
CA PRO A 87 3.76 6.15 10.67
C PRO A 87 2.78 6.63 9.59
N ILE A 88 1.93 5.75 9.11
CA ILE A 88 1.08 5.97 7.93
C ILE A 88 -0.08 6.96 8.13
N ASN A 89 -0.35 7.37 9.35
CA ASN A 89 -1.37 8.38 9.64
C ASN A 89 -0.81 9.80 9.74
N GLU A 90 0.50 9.95 9.63
CA GLU A 90 1.13 11.26 9.68
C GLU A 90 1.09 11.92 8.31
N SER A 91 0.83 13.21 8.29
CA SER A 91 0.88 14.03 7.10
C SER A 91 2.33 14.43 6.81
N THR A 92 3.12 13.51 6.27
CA THR A 92 4.58 13.64 6.14
C THR A 92 5.12 13.48 4.74
N GLY A 93 4.29 13.33 3.74
CA GLY A 93 4.74 13.07 2.39
C GLY A 93 5.19 14.29 1.62
N VAL A 94 5.39 14.10 0.34
CA VAL A 94 5.68 15.17 -0.60
C VAL A 94 4.54 16.17 -0.57
N ASN A 95 4.86 17.45 -0.40
CA ASN A 95 3.89 18.53 -0.23
C ASN A 95 3.00 18.40 1.02
N GLY A 96 3.36 17.56 1.99
CA GLY A 96 2.57 17.36 3.20
C GLY A 96 1.24 16.65 2.96
N GLU A 97 1.05 16.00 1.84
CA GLU A 97 -0.19 15.35 1.40
C GLU A 97 -0.20 13.84 1.61
N TRP A 98 0.51 13.38 2.53
CA TRP A 98 0.52 11.96 2.84
C TRP A 98 -0.48 11.54 3.88
N LEU A 99 -0.96 10.65 3.78
CA LEU A 99 -1.36 9.48 3.53
C LEU A 99 -1.55 8.54 4.67
N ASN A 100 -2.72 8.43 5.17
CA ASN A 100 -3.10 7.21 5.86
C ASN A 100 -3.38 6.14 4.77
N ALA A 101 -3.45 4.88 5.14
CA ALA A 101 -3.71 3.79 4.21
C ALA A 101 -5.20 3.59 3.94
N LEU A 102 -6.01 4.61 4.17
CA LEU A 102 -7.43 4.60 3.84
C LEU A 102 -7.64 5.05 2.39
N PRO A 103 -8.63 4.49 1.68
CA PRO A 103 -8.97 4.94 0.34
C PRO A 103 -9.22 6.44 0.28
N ASN A 104 -8.72 7.11 -0.75
CA ASN A 104 -8.82 8.56 -0.87
C ASN A 104 -8.85 9.02 -2.33
N ALA A 105 -9.15 10.31 -2.51
CA ALA A 105 -9.24 10.97 -3.81
C ALA A 105 -7.93 11.70 -4.17
N VAL A 106 -6.78 11.13 -3.82
CA VAL A 106 -5.47 11.65 -4.19
C VAL A 106 -4.70 10.63 -4.99
N PHE A 107 -3.89 11.11 -5.93
CA PHE A 107 -2.95 10.25 -6.64
C PHE A 107 -1.56 10.29 -5.99
N ASP A 108 -1.22 11.35 -5.32
CA ASP A 108 0.08 11.59 -4.67
C ASP A 108 0.16 10.87 -3.31
N SER A 109 -0.15 9.60 -3.28
CA SER A 109 -0.11 8.78 -2.08
C SER A 109 0.99 7.74 -2.13
N GLU A 110 1.50 7.37 -0.96
CA GLU A 110 2.52 6.34 -0.83
C GLU A 110 1.91 4.96 -1.06
N VAL A 111 2.28 4.32 -2.17
CA VAL A 111 1.79 3.00 -2.53
C VAL A 111 2.92 1.99 -2.41
N PHE A 112 3.02 1.37 -1.26
CA PHE A 112 4.00 0.32 -1.02
C PHE A 112 3.70 -0.88 -1.92
N SER A 113 4.71 -1.45 -2.56
CA SER A 113 4.51 -2.50 -3.57
C SER A 113 5.59 -3.59 -3.59
N THR A 114 6.59 -3.49 -2.75
CA THR A 114 7.71 -4.46 -2.69
C THR A 114 7.52 -5.47 -1.55
N TRP A 115 6.32 -6.02 -1.44
CA TRP A 115 5.90 -6.92 -0.36
C TRP A 115 6.74 -8.20 -0.25
N SER A 116 7.27 -8.69 -1.36
CA SER A 116 8.01 -9.96 -1.38
C SER A 116 9.27 -9.97 -0.51
N TYR A 117 9.79 -8.82 -0.14
CA TYR A 117 10.95 -8.69 0.75
C TYR A 117 10.57 -8.33 2.19
N VAL A 118 9.30 -8.11 2.49
CA VAL A 118 8.82 -7.71 3.80
C VAL A 118 8.09 -8.88 4.46
N THR A 119 8.34 -9.09 5.74
CA THR A 119 7.62 -10.11 6.53
C THR A 119 6.60 -9.49 7.48
N HIS A 120 6.79 -8.23 7.85
CA HIS A 120 5.92 -7.53 8.78
C HIS A 120 5.82 -6.05 8.38
N TYR A 121 4.60 -5.56 8.21
CA TYR A 121 4.32 -4.15 7.92
C TYR A 121 3.48 -3.57 9.05
N GLY A 122 4.11 -2.77 9.90
CA GLY A 122 3.50 -2.21 11.09
C GLY A 122 2.97 -0.81 10.86
N ASN A 123 1.76 -0.56 11.31
CA ASN A 123 1.18 0.77 11.36
C ASN A 123 1.52 1.43 12.70
N TRP A 124 2.51 2.34 12.68
CA TRP A 124 3.01 2.95 13.91
C TRP A 124 2.05 3.93 14.57
N THR A 125 1.20 4.59 13.81
CA THR A 125 0.38 5.70 14.32
C THR A 125 -1.11 5.39 14.41
N SER A 126 -1.49 4.14 14.18
CA SER A 126 -2.90 3.77 14.33
C SER A 126 -3.33 3.77 15.79
N PRO A 127 -4.60 3.93 16.07
CA PRO A 127 -5.14 3.55 17.36
C PRO A 127 -4.85 2.08 17.64
N PHE A 128 -4.88 1.74 18.91
CA PHE A 128 -4.56 0.42 19.41
C PHE A 128 -5.19 -0.72 18.59
N GLY A 129 -4.34 -1.58 18.07
CA GLY A 129 -4.77 -2.81 17.40
C GLY A 129 -5.55 -2.63 16.10
N TRP A 130 -5.76 -1.40 15.65
CA TRP A 130 -6.50 -1.14 14.44
C TRP A 130 -5.54 -1.00 13.26
N VAL A 131 -5.94 -1.58 12.16
CA VAL A 131 -5.20 -1.48 10.91
C VAL A 131 -6.21 -1.15 9.81
N PRO A 132 -5.96 -0.14 8.98
CA PRO A 132 -6.82 0.09 7.83
C PRO A 132 -6.99 -1.18 7.02
N GLY A 133 -8.25 -1.55 6.74
CA GLY A 133 -8.57 -2.81 6.05
C GLY A 133 -7.92 -2.92 4.68
N ALA A 134 -7.85 -1.81 3.95
CA ALA A 134 -7.20 -1.76 2.64
C ALA A 134 -5.70 -2.13 2.72
N MET A 135 -4.98 -1.63 3.72
CA MET A 135 -3.58 -1.97 3.94
C MET A 135 -3.43 -3.44 4.33
N ALA A 136 -4.26 -3.92 5.24
CA ALA A 136 -4.24 -5.31 5.66
C ALA A 136 -4.53 -6.26 4.48
N ASP A 137 -5.48 -5.93 3.62
CA ASP A 137 -5.80 -6.72 2.44
C ASP A 137 -4.59 -6.86 1.50
N ALA A 138 -3.90 -5.76 1.21
CA ALA A 138 -2.70 -5.78 0.37
C ALA A 138 -1.58 -6.60 0.99
N ALA A 139 -1.31 -6.41 2.27
CA ALA A 139 -0.28 -7.14 3.01
C ALA A 139 -0.60 -8.64 3.07
N HIS A 140 -1.84 -9.01 3.39
CA HIS A 140 -2.27 -10.40 3.52
C HIS A 140 -2.19 -11.18 2.22
N LYS A 141 -2.53 -10.56 1.10
CA LYS A 141 -2.34 -11.18 -0.23
C LYS A 141 -0.89 -11.61 -0.44
N ASN A 142 0.04 -10.84 0.09
CA ASN A 142 1.48 -11.05 -0.07
C ASN A 142 2.13 -11.78 1.13
N GLY A 143 1.33 -12.33 2.04
CA GLY A 143 1.82 -13.09 3.18
C GLY A 143 2.55 -12.26 4.24
N VAL A 144 2.27 -10.97 4.28
CA VAL A 144 2.92 -10.02 5.19
C VAL A 144 2.01 -9.78 6.39
N LEU A 145 2.56 -9.96 7.58
CA LEU A 145 1.88 -9.71 8.83
C LEU A 145 1.62 -8.22 9.00
N VAL A 146 0.45 -7.85 9.51
CA VAL A 146 0.15 -6.47 9.88
C VAL A 146 -0.09 -6.35 11.37
N SER A 147 0.44 -5.29 11.96
CA SER A 147 0.19 -4.96 13.35
C SER A 147 -0.34 -3.54 13.48
N GLY A 148 -1.31 -3.35 14.37
CA GLY A 148 -1.65 -2.05 14.87
C GLY A 148 -0.73 -1.68 16.02
N LEU A 149 -0.53 -0.40 16.24
CA LEU A 149 0.25 0.08 17.37
C LEU A 149 -0.61 0.04 18.64
N ALA A 150 -0.17 -0.69 19.65
CA ALA A 150 -0.62 -0.42 20.99
C ALA A 150 0.20 0.77 21.50
N SER A 151 -0.34 1.96 21.30
CA SER A 151 0.31 3.18 21.72
C SER A 151 0.33 3.23 23.24
N ILE A 152 1.47 2.86 23.77
CA ILE A 152 1.77 3.06 25.17
C ILE A 152 2.34 4.47 25.25
N PRO A 153 1.55 5.48 25.66
CA PRO A 153 2.00 6.84 25.63
C PRO A 153 3.23 7.00 26.51
N ASN A 154 4.05 7.89 26.13
CA ASN A 154 5.15 8.34 26.93
C ASN A 154 4.65 9.10 28.18
N ALA A 155 5.56 9.53 29.01
CA ALA A 155 5.30 10.05 30.36
C ALA A 155 4.28 11.19 30.51
N TYR A 156 3.93 11.93 29.44
CA TYR A 156 2.98 13.03 29.55
C TYR A 156 1.50 12.62 29.56
N LEU A 157 1.21 11.36 29.23
CA LEU A 157 -0.16 10.82 29.26
C LEU A 157 -0.27 9.69 30.30
N SER A 158 0.47 9.78 31.39
CA SER A 158 0.63 8.71 32.39
C SER A 158 -0.69 8.23 33.01
N SER A 159 -1.68 9.10 33.18
CA SER A 159 -2.97 8.68 33.73
C SER A 159 -3.76 7.77 32.77
N ASN A 160 -3.83 8.12 31.50
CA ASN A 160 -4.46 7.33 30.46
C ASN A 160 -3.71 6.02 30.26
N TRP A 161 -2.40 6.12 30.34
CA TRP A 161 -1.50 5.01 30.25
C TRP A 161 -1.66 3.99 31.37
N ALA A 162 -1.71 4.46 32.60
CA ALA A 162 -1.94 3.58 33.75
C ALA A 162 -3.28 2.80 33.62
N ASN A 163 -4.32 3.47 33.14
CA ASN A 163 -5.61 2.83 32.88
C ASN A 163 -5.53 1.81 31.74
N CYS A 164 -4.83 2.12 30.67
CA CYS A 164 -4.61 1.19 29.57
C CYS A 164 -3.85 -0.05 30.03
N LEU A 165 -2.77 0.13 30.75
CA LEU A 165 -2.00 -0.97 31.33
C LEU A 165 -2.79 -1.83 32.30
N ALA A 166 -3.53 -1.21 33.19
CA ALA A 166 -4.36 -1.93 34.14
C ALA A 166 -5.39 -2.80 33.40
N GLY A 167 -6.00 -2.23 32.35
CA GLY A 167 -6.95 -2.96 31.53
C GLY A 167 -6.33 -4.12 30.76
N MET A 168 -5.16 -3.90 30.16
CA MET A 168 -4.45 -4.96 29.43
C MET A 168 -3.96 -6.06 30.39
N SER A 169 -3.47 -5.68 31.55
CA SER A 169 -3.09 -6.64 32.59
C SER A 169 -4.29 -7.44 33.11
N ALA A 170 -5.46 -6.82 33.18
CA ALA A 170 -6.72 -7.51 33.52
C ALA A 170 -7.14 -8.55 32.48
N MET A 171 -6.66 -8.42 31.23
CA MET A 171 -6.86 -9.44 30.21
C MET A 171 -5.92 -10.65 30.35
N ASN A 172 -5.04 -10.65 31.33
CA ASN A 172 -4.14 -11.78 31.62
C ASN A 172 -4.88 -12.98 32.23
N SER A 173 -5.75 -13.54 31.42
CA SER A 173 -6.50 -14.76 31.72
C SER A 173 -6.88 -15.43 30.42
N ASP A 174 -7.29 -16.69 30.48
CA ASP A 174 -7.75 -17.41 29.28
C ASP A 174 -8.97 -16.74 28.65
N GLU A 175 -9.89 -16.23 29.48
CA GLU A 175 -11.06 -15.51 28.99
C GLU A 175 -10.70 -14.15 28.40
N GLY A 176 -9.83 -13.39 29.06
CA GLY A 176 -9.41 -12.08 28.60
C GLY A 176 -8.67 -12.13 27.27
N VAL A 177 -7.74 -13.06 27.10
CA VAL A 177 -7.01 -13.22 25.83
C VAL A 177 -7.90 -13.78 24.73
N LYS A 178 -8.92 -14.55 25.06
CA LYS A 178 -9.92 -14.98 24.07
C LYS A 178 -10.72 -13.79 23.52
N LYS A 179 -11.15 -12.89 24.37
CA LYS A 179 -11.83 -11.65 23.96
C LYS A 179 -10.94 -10.80 23.05
N LEU A 180 -9.71 -10.54 23.46
CA LEU A 180 -8.75 -9.77 22.67
C LEU A 180 -8.40 -10.48 21.36
N GLY A 181 -8.16 -11.78 21.42
CA GLY A 181 -7.82 -12.57 20.24
C GLY A 181 -8.98 -12.61 19.22
N ASN A 182 -10.21 -12.75 19.68
CA ASN A 182 -11.38 -12.72 18.81
C ASN A 182 -11.56 -11.35 18.16
N PHE A 183 -11.28 -10.28 18.88
CA PHE A 183 -11.27 -8.94 18.37
C PHE A 183 -10.22 -8.78 17.24
N LEU A 184 -8.99 -9.24 17.46
CA LEU A 184 -7.93 -9.20 16.47
C LEU A 184 -8.25 -10.07 15.24
N ARG A 185 -8.83 -11.25 15.46
CA ARG A 185 -9.27 -12.14 14.37
C ARG A 185 -10.33 -11.49 13.50
N TYR A 186 -11.33 -10.88 14.12
CA TYR A 186 -12.42 -10.21 13.40
C TYR A 186 -11.90 -9.08 12.48
N HIS A 187 -10.94 -8.31 12.95
CA HIS A 187 -10.37 -7.21 12.20
C HIS A 187 -9.22 -7.62 11.27
N GLY A 188 -8.73 -8.84 11.40
CA GLY A 188 -7.62 -9.34 10.58
C GLY A 188 -6.26 -8.79 10.98
N VAL A 189 -6.04 -8.55 12.27
CA VAL A 189 -4.78 -8.04 12.80
C VAL A 189 -3.89 -9.20 13.24
N ASP A 190 -2.64 -9.21 12.83
CA ASP A 190 -1.72 -10.34 13.00
C ASP A 190 -0.79 -10.21 14.20
N GLY A 191 -0.96 -9.17 14.99
CA GLY A 191 -0.17 -8.91 16.19
C GLY A 191 -0.36 -7.50 16.73
N LEU A 192 0.15 -7.29 17.93
CA LEU A 192 0.20 -5.98 18.57
C LEU A 192 1.63 -5.45 18.49
N GLY A 193 1.80 -4.22 18.05
CA GLY A 193 3.06 -3.51 18.06
C GLY A 193 3.12 -2.51 19.20
N TYR A 194 4.25 -2.43 19.88
CA TYR A 194 4.39 -1.56 21.03
C TYR A 194 5.48 -0.52 20.85
N ASN A 195 5.15 0.73 21.14
CA ASN A 195 6.12 1.76 21.48
C ASN A 195 6.07 1.95 22.99
N SER A 196 6.95 1.29 23.74
CA SER A 196 6.94 1.34 25.17
C SER A 196 8.13 2.15 25.72
N GLU A 197 7.84 3.37 26.12
CA GLU A 197 8.81 4.31 26.70
C GLU A 197 8.31 4.85 28.05
N TYR A 198 7.72 3.96 28.86
CA TYR A 198 7.06 4.33 30.12
C TYR A 198 7.61 3.56 31.31
N PHE A 199 7.76 4.25 32.45
CA PHE A 199 8.14 3.66 33.72
C PHE A 199 6.92 3.15 34.45
N GLY A 200 6.65 1.84 34.40
CA GLY A 200 5.47 1.22 34.98
C GLY A 200 5.70 0.40 36.23
N GLY A 201 6.97 0.14 36.57
CA GLY A 201 7.34 -0.77 37.61
C GLY A 201 7.12 -2.24 37.34
N GLY A 202 7.57 -3.12 38.24
CA GLY A 202 7.57 -4.57 37.99
C GLY A 202 6.20 -5.23 37.87
N SER A 203 5.18 -4.75 38.56
CA SER A 203 3.82 -5.29 38.48
C SER A 203 3.16 -5.08 37.11
N TYR A 204 3.52 -4.00 36.43
CA TYR A 204 3.15 -3.72 35.08
C TYR A 204 3.64 -4.81 34.11
N GLY A 205 4.94 -5.04 34.12
CA GLY A 205 5.55 -5.97 33.20
C GLY A 205 5.01 -7.39 33.33
N GLU A 206 4.79 -7.86 34.57
CA GLU A 206 4.32 -9.20 34.83
C GLU A 206 2.93 -9.49 34.26
N GLY A 207 1.98 -8.59 34.46
CA GLY A 207 0.62 -8.73 33.92
C GLY A 207 0.59 -8.69 32.41
N LEU A 208 1.29 -7.74 31.77
CA LEU A 208 1.31 -7.58 30.33
C LEU A 208 2.07 -8.73 29.65
N ARG A 209 3.22 -9.13 30.20
CA ARG A 209 3.98 -10.27 29.66
C ARG A 209 3.22 -11.58 29.74
N GLY A 210 2.51 -11.82 30.85
CA GLY A 210 1.63 -12.98 31.00
C GLY A 210 0.51 -12.97 29.96
N MET A 211 -0.10 -11.83 29.74
CA MET A 211 -1.13 -11.65 28.70
C MET A 211 -0.57 -11.95 27.31
N HIS A 212 0.61 -11.45 26.97
CA HIS A 212 1.25 -11.74 25.68
C HIS A 212 1.45 -13.25 25.46
N GLY A 213 1.97 -13.96 26.46
CA GLY A 213 2.19 -15.40 26.36
C GLY A 213 0.89 -16.18 26.11
N LYS A 214 -0.16 -15.83 26.83
CA LYS A 214 -1.48 -16.46 26.64
C LYS A 214 -2.12 -16.07 25.30
N LEU A 215 -1.98 -14.82 24.89
CA LEU A 215 -2.51 -14.32 23.60
C LEU A 215 -1.84 -15.04 22.43
N VAL A 216 -0.53 -15.16 22.44
CA VAL A 216 0.21 -15.86 21.37
C VAL A 216 -0.24 -17.33 21.30
N LYS A 217 -0.36 -18.00 22.44
CA LYS A 217 -0.82 -19.37 22.50
C LYS A 217 -2.24 -19.53 21.94
N TYR A 218 -3.15 -18.63 22.30
CA TYR A 218 -4.52 -18.63 21.79
C TYR A 218 -4.58 -18.38 20.29
N MET A 219 -3.91 -17.33 19.83
CA MET A 219 -3.96 -16.90 18.43
C MET A 219 -3.29 -17.87 17.46
N LYS A 220 -2.22 -18.56 17.88
CA LYS A 220 -1.54 -19.54 17.01
C LYS A 220 -2.39 -20.74 16.64
N GLN A 221 -3.50 -21.00 17.32
CA GLN A 221 -4.49 -22.00 16.91
C GLN A 221 -5.18 -21.62 15.59
N TYR A 222 -5.27 -20.33 15.29
CA TYR A 222 -5.98 -19.78 14.13
C TYR A 222 -5.04 -19.11 13.13
N GLN A 223 -3.98 -18.50 13.63
CA GLN A 223 -2.97 -17.78 12.86
C GLN A 223 -1.58 -18.21 13.35
N PRO A 224 -0.98 -19.25 12.72
CA PRO A 224 0.32 -19.78 13.20
C PRO A 224 1.44 -18.74 13.19
N ALA A 225 1.36 -17.73 12.34
CA ALA A 225 2.35 -16.67 12.21
C ALA A 225 2.12 -15.50 13.17
N PHE A 226 1.08 -15.54 14.01
CA PHE A 226 0.76 -14.45 14.94
C PHE A 226 1.95 -14.12 15.85
N GLU A 227 2.31 -12.86 15.94
CA GLU A 227 3.37 -12.39 16.84
C GLU A 227 3.21 -10.93 17.24
N ASN A 228 3.49 -10.62 18.50
CA ASN A 228 3.54 -9.26 19.00
C ASN A 228 4.95 -8.69 18.77
N VAL A 229 5.05 -7.38 18.57
CA VAL A 229 6.31 -6.67 18.37
C VAL A 229 6.57 -5.75 19.55
N TRP A 230 7.71 -5.91 20.21
CA TRP A 230 8.10 -5.06 21.31
C TRP A 230 9.32 -4.22 20.94
N TYR A 231 9.17 -2.89 21.01
CA TYR A 231 10.31 -1.98 20.92
C TYR A 231 11.08 -1.97 22.24
N GLY A 232 12.40 -2.05 22.16
CA GLY A 232 13.27 -2.20 23.32
C GLY A 232 13.39 -0.97 24.21
N GLY A 233 12.28 -0.38 24.64
CA GLY A 233 12.25 0.76 25.56
C GLY A 233 12.08 0.34 27.00
N THR A 234 10.94 -0.26 27.34
CA THR A 234 10.64 -0.72 28.71
C THR A 234 11.10 -2.16 28.90
N ASN A 235 11.90 -2.40 29.93
CA ASN A 235 12.47 -3.71 30.27
C ASN A 235 11.56 -4.53 31.21
N ASP A 236 12.00 -5.71 31.60
CA ASP A 236 11.29 -6.62 32.49
C ASP A 236 10.97 -6.02 33.86
N ALA A 237 11.84 -5.15 34.37
CA ALA A 237 11.61 -4.45 35.62
C ALA A 237 10.65 -3.26 35.49
N GLY A 238 10.17 -2.96 34.30
CA GLY A 238 9.30 -1.83 34.04
C GLY A 238 10.02 -0.48 34.00
N SER A 239 11.33 -0.49 33.83
CA SER A 239 12.17 0.71 33.67
C SER A 239 12.43 0.98 32.19
N VAL A 240 12.47 2.24 31.78
CA VAL A 240 12.85 2.60 30.41
C VAL A 240 14.37 2.55 30.29
N ASN A 241 14.84 1.69 29.42
CA ASN A 241 16.26 1.45 29.21
C ASN A 241 16.52 1.09 27.76
N PHE A 242 16.27 2.01 26.85
CA PHE A 242 16.41 1.83 25.40
C PHE A 242 17.42 0.74 25.03
N ASN A 243 16.95 -0.50 24.97
CA ASN A 243 17.83 -1.65 24.91
C ASN A 243 18.38 -1.86 23.51
N ASP A 244 19.72 -1.88 23.42
CA ASP A 244 20.46 -2.13 22.19
C ASP A 244 20.86 -3.61 22.04
N GLN A 245 20.53 -4.44 23.03
CA GLN A 245 20.88 -5.87 23.04
C GLN A 245 19.83 -6.69 23.80
N LEU A 246 19.79 -7.97 23.47
CA LEU A 246 19.02 -8.95 24.24
C LEU A 246 19.80 -9.36 25.49
N SER A 247 19.63 -8.59 26.54
CA SER A 247 20.15 -8.94 27.87
C SER A 247 19.09 -9.64 28.71
N SER A 248 19.48 -10.16 29.88
CA SER A 248 18.56 -10.78 30.82
C SER A 248 17.43 -9.87 31.30
N ASP A 249 17.58 -8.56 31.12
CA ASP A 249 16.55 -7.56 31.42
C ASP A 249 15.34 -7.65 30.49
N PHE A 250 15.42 -8.39 29.38
CA PHE A 250 14.35 -8.53 28.39
C PHE A 250 13.90 -9.98 28.15
N TYR A 251 14.46 -10.95 28.85
CA TYR A 251 14.11 -12.37 28.62
C TYR A 251 12.64 -12.67 28.85
N GLN A 252 12.03 -12.04 29.86
CA GLN A 252 10.61 -12.23 30.16
C GLN A 252 9.71 -11.53 29.15
N THR A 253 10.12 -10.39 28.62
CA THR A 253 9.38 -9.67 27.58
C THR A 253 9.46 -10.43 26.25
N PHE A 254 10.64 -10.90 25.88
CA PHE A 254 10.86 -11.68 24.66
C PHE A 254 10.16 -13.03 24.75
N GLY A 255 10.29 -13.69 25.87
CA GLY A 255 9.78 -15.02 26.13
C GLY A 255 10.76 -16.10 25.69
N TYR A 256 10.46 -17.32 26.08
CA TYR A 256 11.26 -18.52 25.83
C TYR A 256 10.65 -19.33 24.67
N SER A 257 11.39 -20.30 24.13
CA SER A 257 10.95 -21.14 23.02
C SER A 257 9.63 -21.89 23.28
N ASP A 258 9.38 -22.26 24.55
CA ASP A 258 8.14 -22.94 24.99
C ASP A 258 7.00 -21.96 25.28
N GLU A 259 7.29 -20.69 25.50
CA GLU A 259 6.31 -19.61 25.70
C GLU A 259 6.80 -18.32 25.04
N PRO A 260 6.79 -18.22 23.70
CA PRO A 260 7.14 -16.98 23.02
C PRO A 260 6.09 -15.90 23.32
N ARG A 261 6.54 -14.68 23.55
CA ARG A 261 5.69 -13.56 23.93
C ARG A 261 5.70 -12.44 22.90
N THR A 262 6.89 -11.99 22.48
CA THR A 262 7.08 -10.94 21.49
C THR A 262 8.24 -11.30 20.58
N ILE A 263 8.31 -10.68 19.41
CA ILE A 263 9.57 -10.45 18.73
C ILE A 263 10.14 -9.15 19.31
N LEU A 264 11.44 -8.99 19.30
CA LEU A 264 12.09 -7.84 19.94
C LEU A 264 12.77 -6.97 18.91
N PHE A 265 12.35 -5.71 18.87
CA PHE A 265 12.96 -4.68 18.06
C PHE A 265 13.95 -3.92 18.91
N LEU A 266 15.26 -4.13 18.69
CA LEU A 266 16.32 -3.47 19.43
C LEU A 266 16.49 -2.01 19.03
N ASN A 267 16.89 -1.19 19.99
CA ASN A 267 17.28 0.18 19.74
C ASN A 267 18.55 0.26 18.88
N TYR A 268 18.94 1.42 18.41
CA TYR A 268 19.77 1.62 17.23
C TYR A 268 21.28 1.52 17.42
N ASN A 269 21.79 1.35 18.65
CA ASN A 269 23.22 1.27 18.93
C ASN A 269 23.66 -0.17 19.28
N TRP A 270 23.23 -1.14 18.48
CA TRP A 270 23.42 -2.56 18.73
C TRP A 270 24.76 -3.16 18.25
N ASN A 271 25.59 -2.39 17.57
CA ASN A 271 26.70 -2.90 16.74
C ASN A 271 28.03 -3.18 17.45
N SER A 272 28.14 -2.98 18.77
CA SER A 272 29.37 -3.30 19.49
C SER A 272 29.56 -4.81 19.68
N THR A 273 30.80 -5.26 19.74
CA THR A 273 31.14 -6.66 20.00
C THR A 273 30.51 -7.19 21.29
N TYR A 274 30.52 -6.38 22.35
CA TYR A 274 29.93 -6.76 23.63
C TYR A 274 28.42 -6.97 23.50
N LYS A 275 27.70 -6.03 22.89
CA LYS A 275 26.24 -6.12 22.70
C LYS A 275 25.86 -7.33 21.85
N LEU A 276 26.58 -7.57 20.77
CA LEU A 276 26.37 -8.74 19.91
C LEU A 276 26.64 -10.06 20.63
N SER A 277 27.60 -10.08 21.57
CA SER A 277 27.83 -11.26 22.42
C SER A 277 26.69 -11.49 23.41
N GLN A 278 26.07 -10.42 23.92
CA GLN A 278 24.86 -10.50 24.76
C GLN A 278 23.66 -11.07 23.97
N ASP A 279 23.50 -10.67 22.72
CA ASP A 279 22.48 -11.21 21.83
C ASP A 279 22.63 -12.72 21.64
N ALA A 280 23.83 -13.17 21.35
CA ALA A 280 24.12 -14.59 21.18
C ALA A 280 23.82 -15.38 22.46
N SER A 281 24.22 -14.86 23.62
CA SER A 281 23.94 -15.46 24.92
C SER A 281 22.44 -15.49 25.22
N GLY A 282 21.71 -14.43 24.86
CA GLY A 282 20.26 -14.31 25.07
C GLY A 282 19.48 -15.29 24.18
N ILE A 283 19.88 -15.46 22.96
CA ILE A 283 19.27 -16.45 22.05
C ILE A 283 19.46 -17.87 22.62
N THR A 284 20.67 -18.19 23.11
CA THR A 284 20.94 -19.47 23.76
C THR A 284 20.10 -19.66 25.02
N ALA A 285 20.05 -18.64 25.88
CA ALA A 285 19.31 -18.69 27.15
C ALA A 285 17.80 -18.83 26.96
N THR A 286 17.23 -18.19 25.98
CA THR A 286 15.79 -18.24 25.70
C THR A 286 15.38 -19.39 24.80
N GLY A 287 16.31 -19.94 24.03
CA GLY A 287 16.02 -20.97 23.02
C GLY A 287 15.23 -20.46 21.82
N ARG A 288 15.13 -19.13 21.68
CA ARG A 288 14.37 -18.49 20.59
C ARG A 288 15.15 -18.53 19.27
N ASP A 289 14.43 -18.38 18.19
CA ASP A 289 15.02 -18.22 16.85
C ASP A 289 15.76 -16.87 16.78
N PRO A 290 17.03 -16.84 16.31
CA PRO A 290 17.75 -15.57 16.15
C PRO A 290 17.00 -14.55 15.29
N ARG A 291 16.17 -14.99 14.34
CA ARG A 291 15.38 -14.10 13.47
C ARG A 291 14.22 -13.42 14.20
N ASP A 292 13.89 -13.83 15.40
CA ASP A 292 12.90 -13.13 16.25
C ASP A 292 13.50 -11.87 16.92
N LEU A 293 14.80 -11.68 16.76
CA LEU A 293 15.52 -10.50 17.22
C LEU A 293 15.82 -9.59 16.03
N TYR A 294 15.29 -8.37 16.05
CA TYR A 294 15.38 -7.39 14.98
C TYR A 294 16.36 -6.28 15.36
N MET A 295 17.40 -6.12 14.55
CA MET A 295 18.34 -5.02 14.71
C MET A 295 17.72 -3.74 14.17
N GLY A 296 17.43 -2.79 15.06
CA GLY A 296 16.76 -1.55 14.72
C GLY A 296 17.62 -0.61 13.89
N MET A 297 17.04 -0.06 12.83
CA MET A 297 17.64 0.95 11.97
C MET A 297 16.73 2.17 11.97
N ASN A 298 17.22 3.31 12.44
CA ASN A 298 16.45 4.55 12.53
C ASN A 298 16.50 5.31 11.21
N MET A 299 15.47 5.16 10.41
CA MET A 299 15.38 5.83 9.11
C MET A 299 15.08 7.33 9.25
N GLN A 300 14.47 7.77 10.34
CA GLN A 300 14.23 9.21 10.61
C GLN A 300 15.54 9.99 10.78
N GLY A 301 16.58 9.37 11.27
CA GLY A 301 17.91 9.98 11.39
C GLY A 301 18.69 10.03 10.07
N GLY A 302 18.04 9.72 8.96
CA GLY A 302 18.67 9.58 7.66
C GLY A 302 19.14 8.16 7.38
N LEU A 303 19.80 7.96 6.25
CA LEU A 303 20.30 6.66 5.87
C LEU A 303 21.48 6.25 6.73
N LYS A 304 21.52 4.98 7.12
CA LYS A 304 22.55 4.46 8.02
C LYS A 304 23.88 4.26 7.31
N THR A 305 24.95 4.19 8.11
CA THR A 305 26.31 3.98 7.59
C THR A 305 26.45 2.58 6.99
N ALA A 306 27.40 2.45 6.08
CA ALA A 306 27.76 1.17 5.45
C ALA A 306 28.20 0.12 6.47
N THR A 307 28.80 0.53 7.58
CA THR A 307 29.27 -0.38 8.63
C THR A 307 28.12 -1.20 9.22
N GLU A 308 27.02 -0.55 9.58
CA GLU A 308 25.84 -1.25 10.12
C GLU A 308 25.22 -2.18 9.07
N TRP A 309 25.07 -1.73 7.84
CA TRP A 309 24.55 -2.55 6.75
C TRP A 309 25.48 -3.72 6.40
N ALA A 310 26.80 -3.48 6.41
CA ALA A 310 27.78 -4.55 6.16
C ALA A 310 27.73 -5.62 7.26
N GLN A 311 27.60 -5.22 8.54
CA GLN A 311 27.50 -6.16 9.65
C GLN A 311 26.30 -7.09 9.53
N HIS A 312 25.16 -6.59 9.07
CA HIS A 312 23.98 -7.41 8.84
C HIS A 312 24.22 -8.59 7.90
N LEU A 313 25.15 -8.49 7.00
CA LEU A 313 25.50 -9.59 6.09
C LEU A 313 26.03 -10.84 6.81
N THR A 314 26.59 -10.65 8.01
CA THR A 314 27.23 -11.73 8.79
C THR A 314 26.46 -12.11 10.05
N LEU A 315 25.38 -11.40 10.37
CA LEU A 315 24.58 -11.64 11.58
C LEU A 315 23.38 -12.53 11.27
N PRO A 316 22.97 -13.39 12.22
CA PRO A 316 21.82 -14.28 12.01
C PRO A 316 20.47 -13.61 12.33
N TYR A 317 20.48 -12.34 12.72
CA TYR A 317 19.31 -11.61 13.18
C TYR A 317 18.55 -10.95 12.05
N SER A 318 17.32 -10.56 12.33
CA SER A 318 16.45 -9.87 11.38
C SER A 318 16.67 -8.35 11.41
N ILE A 319 16.06 -7.65 10.47
CA ILE A 319 16.21 -6.21 10.31
C ILE A 319 14.87 -5.53 10.62
N GLY A 320 14.89 -4.52 11.49
CA GLY A 320 13.75 -3.68 11.79
C GLY A 320 14.00 -2.24 11.37
N LEU A 321 13.10 -1.68 10.54
CA LEU A 321 13.18 -0.30 10.08
C LEU A 321 12.13 0.54 10.79
N TRP A 322 12.58 1.56 11.50
CA TRP A 322 11.71 2.58 12.09
C TRP A 322 11.64 3.82 11.20
N GLY A 323 10.43 4.37 11.07
CA GLY A 323 10.21 5.54 10.24
C GLY A 323 10.44 5.26 8.76
N ALA A 324 10.01 4.09 8.30
CA ALA A 324 10.26 3.58 6.96
C ALA A 324 9.28 4.15 5.92
N HIS A 325 8.73 5.34 6.16
CA HIS A 325 7.94 6.05 5.15
C HIS A 325 8.85 6.87 4.22
N SER A 326 8.34 7.18 3.06
CA SER A 326 9.13 7.72 1.95
C SER A 326 9.90 8.99 2.27
N VAL A 327 9.33 9.88 3.08
CA VAL A 327 9.94 11.16 3.43
C VAL A 327 11.35 11.00 4.07
N ASN A 328 11.61 9.88 4.70
CA ASN A 328 12.88 9.65 5.39
C ASN A 328 13.99 9.09 4.51
N TYR A 329 13.68 8.44 3.40
CA TYR A 329 14.70 7.83 2.57
C TYR A 329 14.43 7.86 1.06
N ILE A 330 13.18 8.02 0.64
CA ILE A 330 12.82 8.04 -0.79
C ILE A 330 12.71 9.46 -1.30
N TRP A 331 11.94 10.30 -0.60
CA TRP A 331 11.69 11.66 -1.02
C TRP A 331 12.72 12.67 -0.49
N ILE A 332 13.55 12.25 0.46
CA ILE A 332 14.53 13.14 1.06
C ILE A 332 15.45 13.74 -0.01
N ASN A 333 15.64 15.05 0.03
CA ASN A 333 16.44 15.82 -0.93
C ASN A 333 15.93 15.77 -2.38
N ARG A 334 14.68 15.37 -2.61
CA ARG A 334 14.11 15.34 -3.95
C ARG A 334 13.31 16.59 -4.24
N ALA A 335 13.68 17.25 -5.32
CA ALA A 335 12.93 18.37 -5.86
C ALA A 335 11.82 17.83 -6.77
N VAL A 336 10.68 17.47 -6.18
CA VAL A 336 9.52 16.99 -6.93
C VAL A 336 8.48 18.09 -7.18
N ASN A 337 8.74 19.29 -6.68
CA ASN A 337 7.89 20.45 -6.91
C ASN A 337 7.76 20.74 -8.43
N GLY A 338 6.54 20.95 -8.88
CA GLY A 338 6.26 21.16 -10.31
C GLY A 338 6.17 19.88 -11.15
N SER A 339 6.52 18.71 -10.60
CA SER A 339 6.34 17.43 -11.28
C SER A 339 4.88 16.99 -11.27
N SER A 340 4.45 16.28 -12.31
CA SER A 340 3.14 15.64 -12.32
C SER A 340 3.05 14.54 -11.27
N ASP A 341 1.84 14.18 -10.84
CA ASP A 341 1.63 13.10 -9.88
C ASP A 341 2.17 11.76 -10.42
N ALA A 342 2.01 11.49 -11.71
CA ALA A 342 2.59 10.31 -12.36
C ALA A 342 4.12 10.29 -12.25
N SER A 343 4.79 11.43 -12.45
CA SER A 343 6.24 11.54 -12.29
C SER A 343 6.69 11.33 -10.85
N LYS A 344 5.94 11.85 -9.88
CA LYS A 344 6.20 11.64 -8.45
C LYS A 344 6.09 10.15 -8.10
N GLN A 345 5.05 9.49 -8.58
CA GLN A 345 4.83 8.06 -8.34
C GLN A 345 5.89 7.20 -9.03
N ALA A 346 6.29 7.54 -10.24
CA ALA A 346 7.38 6.84 -10.93
C ALA A 346 8.69 6.97 -10.14
N THR A 347 8.99 8.16 -9.61
CA THR A 347 10.15 8.37 -8.74
C THR A 347 10.05 7.54 -7.46
N TYR A 348 8.89 7.53 -6.83
CA TYR A 348 8.67 6.73 -5.62
C TYR A 348 8.90 5.24 -5.88
N GLN A 349 8.31 4.68 -6.91
CA GLN A 349 8.48 3.27 -7.26
C GLN A 349 9.93 2.96 -7.64
N ARG A 350 10.61 3.86 -8.34
CA ARG A 350 12.04 3.67 -8.69
C ARG A 350 12.92 3.67 -7.44
N ASP A 351 12.63 4.51 -6.45
CA ASP A 351 13.38 4.54 -5.21
C ASP A 351 13.09 3.33 -4.33
N LEU A 352 11.85 2.81 -4.33
CA LEU A 352 11.56 1.50 -3.72
C LEU A 352 12.42 0.41 -4.37
N GLU A 353 12.54 0.39 -5.68
CA GLU A 353 13.38 -0.58 -6.37
C GLU A 353 14.85 -0.44 -6.00
N TYR A 354 15.38 0.77 -5.88
CA TYR A 354 16.74 0.99 -5.37
C TYR A 354 16.90 0.44 -3.96
N TRP A 355 15.96 0.70 -3.10
CA TRP A 355 16.00 0.27 -1.71
C TRP A 355 15.93 -1.25 -1.57
N PHE A 356 15.11 -1.91 -2.35
CA PHE A 356 14.90 -3.36 -2.24
C PHE A 356 15.83 -4.18 -3.13
N THR A 357 16.08 -3.76 -4.35
CA THR A 357 16.86 -4.53 -5.33
C THR A 357 18.02 -3.75 -5.95
N ASN A 358 18.41 -2.67 -5.35
CA ASN A 358 19.42 -1.74 -5.88
C ASN A 358 19.04 -1.08 -7.22
N GLY A 359 17.89 -1.33 -7.76
CA GLY A 359 17.42 -0.74 -9.01
C GLY A 359 18.16 -1.15 -10.27
N LYS A 360 19.01 -2.17 -10.20
CA LYS A 360 19.82 -2.65 -11.35
C LYS A 360 19.07 -3.61 -12.27
N ARG A 361 17.80 -3.83 -12.01
CA ARG A 361 16.99 -4.83 -12.74
C ARG A 361 17.56 -6.23 -12.67
N ASN A 362 18.45 -6.46 -11.72
CA ASN A 362 19.07 -7.74 -11.47
C ASN A 362 19.44 -7.84 -9.99
N PRO A 363 18.66 -8.61 -9.20
CA PRO A 363 18.94 -8.78 -7.77
C PRO A 363 20.27 -9.48 -7.47
N LEU A 364 20.92 -10.05 -8.47
CA LEU A 364 22.26 -10.61 -8.36
C LEU A 364 23.35 -9.55 -8.34
N HIS A 365 23.02 -8.32 -8.69
CA HIS A 365 23.99 -7.24 -8.70
C HIS A 365 24.52 -7.01 -7.29
N VAL A 366 25.83 -7.20 -7.12
CA VAL A 366 26.49 -7.02 -5.84
C VAL A 366 27.14 -5.65 -5.81
N MET A 367 26.60 -4.76 -4.96
CA MET A 367 27.26 -3.50 -4.63
C MET A 367 28.02 -3.64 -3.32
N SER A 368 29.19 -3.07 -3.26
CA SER A 368 29.91 -2.90 -1.98
C SER A 368 29.20 -1.84 -1.14
N PRO A 369 29.09 -2.03 0.18
CA PRO A 369 28.59 -1.00 1.07
C PRO A 369 29.41 0.28 0.96
N VAL A 370 28.75 1.43 1.02
CA VAL A 370 29.39 2.74 1.06
C VAL A 370 29.46 3.27 2.51
N ASN A 371 30.42 4.14 2.82
CA ASN A 371 30.63 4.63 4.19
C ASN A 371 29.50 5.51 4.70
N SER A 372 28.79 6.19 3.81
CA SER A 372 27.63 7.01 4.14
C SER A 372 26.75 7.12 2.91
N LEU A 373 25.47 6.82 3.07
CA LEU A 373 24.49 6.92 2.00
C LEU A 373 23.99 8.36 1.90
N THR A 374 24.11 8.95 0.71
CA THR A 374 23.59 10.28 0.40
C THR A 374 22.40 10.21 -0.56
N ALA A 375 22.19 9.05 -1.19
CA ALA A 375 21.06 8.79 -2.08
C ALA A 375 20.64 7.32 -1.98
N THR A 376 19.37 7.05 -2.20
CA THR A 376 18.82 5.68 -2.16
C THR A 376 19.51 4.75 -3.18
N SER A 377 19.95 5.31 -4.33
CA SER A 377 20.63 4.56 -5.39
C SER A 377 22.01 4.01 -4.97
N GLU A 378 22.57 4.50 -3.87
CA GLU A 378 23.85 4.00 -3.33
C GLU A 378 23.67 2.76 -2.45
N PHE A 379 22.44 2.46 -2.04
CA PHE A 379 22.16 1.32 -1.18
C PHE A 379 22.25 0.01 -1.96
N MET A 380 22.87 -1.00 -1.35
CA MET A 380 23.10 -2.28 -2.01
C MET A 380 21.83 -3.15 -2.18
N GLY A 381 20.73 -2.75 -1.56
CA GLY A 381 19.43 -3.42 -1.67
C GLY A 381 19.17 -4.48 -0.61
N MET A 382 17.92 -4.57 -0.16
CA MET A 382 17.48 -5.59 0.81
C MET A 382 17.61 -7.01 0.25
N SER A 383 17.58 -7.18 -1.06
CA SER A 383 17.80 -8.48 -1.71
C SER A 383 19.18 -9.09 -1.42
N ARG A 384 20.11 -8.33 -0.89
CA ARG A 384 21.39 -8.86 -0.38
C ARG A 384 21.23 -9.66 0.90
N TYR A 385 20.19 -9.40 1.67
CA TYR A 385 19.96 -10.04 2.97
C TYR A 385 18.95 -11.16 2.91
N MET A 386 18.03 -11.12 1.97
CA MET A 386 16.91 -12.05 1.88
C MET A 386 16.49 -12.30 0.45
N GLU A 387 15.92 -13.48 0.21
CA GLU A 387 15.26 -13.81 -1.05
C GLU A 387 13.84 -13.29 -1.09
N ALA A 388 13.34 -13.02 -2.28
CA ALA A 388 11.95 -12.68 -2.49
C ALA A 388 11.04 -13.85 -2.08
N ARG A 389 10.03 -13.57 -1.29
CA ARG A 389 9.00 -14.52 -0.88
C ARG A 389 7.79 -14.41 -1.80
N SER A 390 7.03 -15.50 -1.89
CA SER A 390 5.81 -15.53 -2.68
C SER A 390 4.72 -16.32 -1.95
N THR A 391 3.48 -15.88 -2.16
CA THR A 391 2.28 -16.57 -1.70
C THR A 391 1.52 -17.22 -2.85
N LEU A 392 2.03 -17.16 -4.07
CA LEU A 392 1.33 -17.56 -5.29
C LEU A 392 1.30 -19.08 -5.42
N SER A 393 0.60 -19.72 -4.48
CA SER A 393 0.41 -21.17 -4.40
C SER A 393 -0.95 -21.45 -3.76
N TRP A 394 -1.92 -21.76 -4.58
CA TRP A 394 -3.25 -22.21 -4.15
C TRP A 394 -3.91 -23.00 -5.27
N GLU A 395 -5.08 -23.57 -4.99
CA GLU A 395 -5.85 -24.31 -6.00
C GLU A 395 -6.55 -23.33 -6.97
N LEU A 396 -6.14 -23.37 -8.22
CA LEU A 396 -6.71 -22.51 -9.26
C LEU A 396 -8.20 -22.76 -9.51
N GLY A 397 -8.72 -23.93 -9.17
CA GLY A 397 -10.14 -24.23 -9.29
C GLY A 397 -11.02 -23.44 -8.31
N THR A 398 -10.46 -23.00 -7.17
CA THR A 398 -11.18 -22.20 -6.17
C THR A 398 -10.93 -20.70 -6.36
N GLU A 399 -9.72 -20.32 -6.75
CA GLU A 399 -9.32 -18.95 -6.99
C GLU A 399 -8.34 -18.90 -8.17
N PRO A 400 -8.53 -18.03 -9.17
CA PRO A 400 -7.56 -17.84 -10.25
C PRO A 400 -6.37 -17.03 -9.75
N PHE A 401 -5.27 -17.07 -10.49
CA PHE A 401 -4.23 -16.07 -10.38
C PHE A 401 -4.48 -14.98 -11.42
N VAL A 402 -4.60 -13.72 -10.98
CA VAL A 402 -4.81 -12.59 -11.87
C VAL A 402 -3.97 -11.41 -11.40
N SER A 403 -3.20 -10.82 -12.30
CA SER A 403 -2.56 -9.54 -12.06
C SER A 403 -2.72 -8.64 -13.27
N PHE A 404 -3.22 -7.43 -13.04
CA PHE A 404 -3.29 -6.36 -14.03
C PHE A 404 -2.18 -5.33 -13.82
N PHE A 405 -1.29 -5.58 -12.89
CA PHE A 405 -0.22 -4.65 -12.50
C PHE A 405 -0.75 -3.28 -12.05
N ASN A 406 -1.98 -3.26 -11.55
CA ASN A 406 -2.55 -2.08 -10.91
C ASN A 406 -1.93 -1.91 -9.53
N VAL A 407 -1.16 -0.85 -9.34
CA VAL A 407 -0.41 -0.66 -8.09
C VAL A 407 -1.29 -0.08 -6.98
N GLY A 408 -2.47 0.45 -7.30
CA GLY A 408 -3.45 0.92 -6.34
C GLY A 408 -3.60 2.44 -6.26
N ASN A 409 -3.19 3.15 -7.28
CA ASN A 409 -3.48 4.57 -7.44
C ASN A 409 -3.47 4.98 -8.92
N GLY A 410 -3.88 6.18 -9.21
CA GLY A 410 -3.85 6.69 -10.56
C GLY A 410 -4.57 8.03 -10.72
N ALA A 411 -4.48 8.57 -11.93
CA ALA A 411 -5.21 9.75 -12.37
C ALA A 411 -6.53 9.41 -13.07
N PHE A 412 -6.75 8.15 -13.34
CA PHE A 412 -7.94 7.61 -14.01
C PHE A 412 -8.19 6.19 -13.53
N TYR A 413 -9.36 5.65 -13.82
CA TYR A 413 -9.65 4.24 -13.59
C TYR A 413 -10.17 3.59 -14.87
N ASN A 414 -9.37 2.70 -15.45
CA ASN A 414 -9.76 1.91 -16.61
C ASN A 414 -10.37 0.58 -16.16
N TRP A 415 -11.33 0.11 -16.92
CA TRP A 415 -11.94 -1.19 -16.71
C TRP A 415 -11.94 -1.94 -18.04
N LYS A 416 -11.10 -2.97 -18.13
CA LYS A 416 -10.91 -3.79 -19.34
C LYS A 416 -10.60 -2.95 -20.58
N GLY A 417 -9.72 -1.98 -20.44
CA GLY A 417 -9.26 -1.08 -21.50
C GLY A 417 -10.12 0.15 -21.76
N GLU A 418 -11.28 0.25 -21.11
CA GLU A 418 -12.17 1.40 -21.22
C GLU A 418 -11.97 2.36 -20.02
N GLN A 419 -11.77 3.64 -20.28
CA GLN A 419 -11.66 4.64 -19.24
C GLN A 419 -13.05 4.99 -18.69
N LEU A 420 -13.36 4.55 -17.47
CA LEU A 420 -14.66 4.75 -16.84
C LEU A 420 -14.68 5.92 -15.86
N HIS A 421 -13.54 6.32 -15.34
CA HIS A 421 -13.44 7.42 -14.39
C HIS A 421 -12.17 8.22 -14.66
N VAL A 422 -12.28 9.53 -14.58
CA VAL A 422 -11.16 10.47 -14.65
C VAL A 422 -11.10 11.22 -13.34
N GLY A 423 -9.96 11.16 -12.68
CA GLY A 423 -9.71 11.82 -11.42
C GLY A 423 -8.72 11.03 -10.57
N PRO A 424 -8.01 11.71 -9.68
CA PRO A 424 -7.03 11.09 -8.82
C PRO A 424 -7.72 10.15 -7.81
N TRP A 425 -7.07 9.02 -7.55
CA TRP A 425 -7.55 8.06 -6.58
C TRP A 425 -6.39 7.25 -5.98
N TYR A 426 -6.63 6.74 -4.79
CA TYR A 426 -5.74 5.86 -4.05
C TYR A 426 -6.55 4.83 -3.28
N ASN A 427 -6.22 3.57 -3.43
CA ASN A 427 -6.71 2.48 -2.59
C ASN A 427 -5.72 1.31 -2.65
N LEU A 428 -4.92 1.16 -1.61
CA LEU A 428 -3.92 0.09 -1.54
C LEU A 428 -4.56 -1.31 -1.56
N GLY A 429 -5.78 -1.44 -1.07
CA GLY A 429 -6.48 -2.72 -1.02
C GLY A 429 -6.74 -3.35 -2.39
N VAL A 430 -6.87 -2.54 -3.44
CA VAL A 430 -7.11 -3.04 -4.81
C VAL A 430 -5.82 -3.27 -5.59
N GLN A 431 -4.66 -3.15 -4.94
CA GLN A 431 -3.39 -3.46 -5.57
C GLN A 431 -3.33 -4.91 -6.04
N ASP A 432 -2.90 -5.09 -7.28
CA ASP A 432 -2.64 -6.42 -7.83
C ASP A 432 -1.32 -7.01 -7.34
N TYR A 433 -1.12 -8.30 -7.58
CA TYR A 433 0.18 -8.94 -7.36
C TYR A 433 1.23 -8.29 -8.25
N MET A 434 2.33 -7.86 -7.65
CA MET A 434 3.47 -7.25 -8.33
C MET A 434 4.57 -8.29 -8.57
N PRO A 435 5.48 -8.06 -9.54
CA PRO A 435 6.60 -8.97 -9.76
C PRO A 435 7.39 -9.22 -8.47
N ASN A 436 7.69 -10.49 -8.18
CA ASN A 436 8.29 -10.87 -6.91
C ASN A 436 9.72 -10.34 -6.74
N TRP A 437 10.49 -10.30 -7.83
CA TRP A 437 11.92 -9.97 -7.75
C TRP A 437 12.26 -8.51 -8.08
N ARG A 438 11.41 -7.74 -8.67
CA ARG A 438 11.42 -6.28 -8.93
C ARG A 438 12.73 -5.66 -9.46
N TYR A 439 13.44 -6.11 -10.48
CA TYR A 439 13.11 -7.17 -11.44
C TYR A 439 14.30 -8.11 -11.56
N TRP A 440 14.08 -9.31 -12.10
CA TRP A 440 15.14 -10.27 -12.37
C TRP A 440 15.24 -10.51 -13.87
N ILE A 441 16.26 -9.91 -14.50
CA ILE A 441 16.47 -9.95 -15.94
C ILE A 441 17.82 -10.62 -16.21
N ALA A 442 17.80 -11.77 -16.87
CA ALA A 442 18.97 -12.60 -17.11
C ALA A 442 19.02 -13.11 -18.56
N THR A 443 20.23 -13.48 -19.01
CA THR A 443 20.43 -14.04 -20.35
C THR A 443 20.00 -15.50 -20.47
N GLU A 444 19.92 -16.21 -19.34
CA GLU A 444 19.41 -17.59 -19.26
C GLU A 444 18.24 -17.68 -18.31
N TYR A 445 17.36 -18.63 -18.54
CA TYR A 445 16.16 -18.83 -17.73
C TYR A 445 16.52 -19.22 -16.29
N LEU A 446 16.01 -18.49 -15.31
CA LEU A 446 16.33 -18.59 -13.88
C LEU A 446 17.84 -18.55 -13.63
N GLY A 447 18.57 -17.86 -14.49
CA GLY A 447 20.01 -17.81 -14.47
C GLY A 447 20.58 -16.59 -13.77
N THR A 448 21.92 -16.54 -13.74
CA THR A 448 22.64 -15.56 -12.94
C THR A 448 23.36 -14.50 -13.76
N THR A 449 23.42 -14.64 -15.08
CA THR A 449 24.06 -13.64 -15.93
C THR A 449 23.11 -12.50 -16.25
N PRO A 450 23.43 -11.25 -15.86
CA PRO A 450 22.60 -10.11 -16.18
C PRO A 450 22.43 -9.92 -17.68
N ALA A 451 21.21 -9.66 -18.12
CA ALA A 451 20.93 -9.28 -19.50
C ALA A 451 20.88 -7.77 -19.64
N GLU A 452 21.42 -7.26 -20.75
CA GLU A 452 21.41 -5.87 -21.10
C GLU A 452 20.30 -5.58 -22.12
N GLY A 453 19.88 -4.31 -22.21
CA GLY A 453 18.94 -3.86 -23.22
C GLY A 453 17.46 -4.10 -22.90
N VAL A 454 17.14 -4.68 -21.74
CA VAL A 454 15.78 -4.88 -21.29
C VAL A 454 15.56 -4.15 -19.98
N ASP A 455 14.48 -3.40 -19.87
CA ASP A 455 14.08 -2.71 -18.64
C ASP A 455 12.58 -2.83 -18.42
N ALA A 456 12.16 -2.76 -17.17
CA ALA A 456 10.77 -2.85 -16.76
C ALA A 456 10.48 -1.83 -15.67
N LYS A 457 9.25 -1.30 -15.67
CA LYS A 457 8.78 -0.35 -14.66
C LYS A 457 7.26 -0.34 -14.61
N ILE A 458 6.69 0.11 -13.51
CA ILE A 458 5.28 0.47 -13.44
C ILE A 458 5.08 1.83 -14.11
N THR A 459 4.01 1.94 -14.90
CA THR A 459 3.64 3.19 -15.57
C THR A 459 2.19 3.54 -15.28
N TRP A 460 1.90 4.84 -15.21
CA TRP A 460 0.56 5.41 -15.11
C TRP A 460 0.12 6.08 -16.41
N ASP A 461 0.84 5.86 -17.49
CA ASP A 461 0.53 6.45 -18.80
C ASP A 461 -0.69 5.80 -19.43
N ASP A 462 -0.91 4.52 -19.14
CA ASP A 462 -2.07 3.74 -19.57
C ASP A 462 -2.27 2.54 -18.63
N ALA A 463 -3.41 1.89 -18.74
CA ALA A 463 -3.72 0.67 -17.99
C ALA A 463 -4.83 -0.12 -18.68
N TYR A 464 -4.80 -1.45 -18.53
CA TYR A 464 -5.94 -2.28 -18.89
C TYR A 464 -7.00 -2.25 -17.78
N MET A 465 -6.56 -2.35 -16.52
CA MET A 465 -7.40 -2.26 -15.32
C MET A 465 -6.77 -1.31 -14.32
N GLY A 466 -7.57 -0.43 -13.75
CA GLY A 466 -7.09 0.52 -12.74
C GLY A 466 -6.36 1.70 -13.34
N GLY A 467 -5.31 2.15 -12.68
CA GLY A 467 -4.58 3.37 -13.02
C GLY A 467 -3.14 3.16 -13.47
N SER A 468 -2.66 1.93 -13.55
CA SER A 468 -1.28 1.61 -13.89
C SER A 468 -1.15 0.24 -14.54
N CYS A 469 -0.03 0.01 -15.22
CA CYS A 469 0.34 -1.30 -15.75
C CYS A 469 1.87 -1.45 -15.77
N LEU A 470 2.34 -2.60 -16.24
CA LEU A 470 3.77 -2.86 -16.43
C LEU A 470 4.21 -2.39 -17.81
N ARG A 471 5.28 -1.59 -17.88
CA ARG A 471 5.88 -1.15 -19.14
C ARG A 471 7.26 -1.76 -19.27
N ILE A 472 7.53 -2.34 -20.44
CA ILE A 472 8.80 -2.99 -20.75
C ILE A 472 9.37 -2.38 -22.01
N THR A 473 10.66 -2.08 -21.97
CA THR A 473 11.44 -1.71 -23.15
C THR A 473 12.47 -2.80 -23.40
N ALA A 474 12.67 -3.15 -24.67
CA ALA A 474 13.65 -4.17 -25.06
C ALA A 474 14.34 -3.79 -26.36
N ASP A 475 15.67 -3.81 -26.33
CA ASP A 475 16.53 -3.59 -27.48
C ASP A 475 17.76 -4.48 -27.31
N ASN A 476 17.60 -5.78 -27.65
CA ASN A 476 18.62 -6.80 -27.45
C ASN A 476 18.67 -7.75 -28.63
N SER A 477 19.87 -8.01 -29.14
CA SER A 477 20.09 -8.94 -30.24
C SER A 477 20.09 -10.43 -29.79
N GLY A 478 20.41 -10.66 -28.53
CA GLY A 478 20.39 -11.99 -27.90
C GLY A 478 19.09 -12.30 -27.21
N THR A 479 19.16 -13.21 -26.26
CA THR A 479 18.03 -13.63 -25.44
C THR A 479 18.05 -12.94 -24.08
N ALA A 480 16.92 -12.44 -23.63
CA ALA A 480 16.73 -11.92 -22.29
C ALA A 480 15.43 -12.47 -21.68
N TYR A 481 15.53 -12.88 -20.43
CA TYR A 481 14.39 -13.35 -19.64
C TYR A 481 14.07 -12.34 -18.56
N LEU A 482 12.82 -11.91 -18.50
CA LEU A 482 12.27 -11.12 -17.40
C LEU A 482 11.43 -12.03 -16.52
N HIS A 483 11.95 -12.40 -15.36
CA HIS A 483 11.22 -13.24 -14.39
C HIS A 483 10.28 -12.35 -13.57
N LEU A 484 9.00 -12.72 -13.55
CA LEU A 484 7.97 -11.90 -12.91
C LEU A 484 7.43 -12.54 -11.63
N PHE A 485 6.92 -13.78 -11.72
CA PHE A 485 6.23 -14.40 -10.60
C PHE A 485 6.84 -15.73 -10.21
N LYS A 486 7.09 -15.90 -8.92
CA LYS A 486 7.45 -17.15 -8.28
C LYS A 486 6.15 -17.83 -7.86
N THR A 487 5.90 -19.03 -8.39
CA THR A 487 4.60 -19.70 -8.26
C THR A 487 4.74 -21.18 -7.89
N GLU A 488 3.65 -21.77 -7.42
CA GLU A 488 3.39 -23.20 -7.35
C GLU A 488 1.92 -23.45 -7.65
N PHE A 489 1.51 -23.27 -8.91
CA PHE A 489 0.14 -23.51 -9.34
C PHE A 489 0.00 -24.80 -10.13
N GLU A 490 -0.94 -25.66 -9.74
CA GLU A 490 -1.23 -26.88 -10.48
C GLU A 490 -2.08 -26.57 -11.72
N ALA A 491 -1.46 -26.68 -12.89
CA ALA A 491 -2.15 -26.60 -14.15
C ALA A 491 -2.72 -27.98 -14.53
N LYS A 492 -4.02 -28.04 -14.74
CA LYS A 492 -4.77 -29.23 -15.19
C LYS A 492 -5.11 -29.11 -16.67
N ASN A 493 -5.78 -30.12 -17.23
CA ASN A 493 -6.35 -30.00 -18.55
C ASN A 493 -7.25 -28.77 -18.63
N ASN A 494 -7.07 -27.97 -19.68
CA ASN A 494 -7.79 -26.74 -19.95
C ASN A 494 -7.46 -25.55 -19.02
N THR A 495 -6.38 -25.63 -18.23
CA THR A 495 -5.84 -24.44 -17.56
C THR A 495 -5.36 -23.45 -18.62
N LYS A 496 -5.72 -22.17 -18.44
CA LYS A 496 -5.40 -21.11 -19.39
C LYS A 496 -4.47 -20.11 -18.78
N LEU A 497 -3.33 -19.89 -19.45
CA LEU A 497 -2.40 -18.79 -19.15
C LEU A 497 -2.65 -17.70 -20.19
N THR A 498 -3.03 -16.51 -19.72
CA THR A 498 -3.36 -15.38 -20.59
C THR A 498 -2.42 -14.22 -20.33
N ILE A 499 -1.92 -13.61 -21.39
CA ILE A 499 -1.25 -12.32 -21.37
C ILE A 499 -2.05 -11.33 -22.20
N ARG A 500 -2.17 -10.10 -21.67
CA ARG A 500 -2.77 -8.98 -22.37
C ARG A 500 -1.75 -7.88 -22.50
N TYR A 501 -1.57 -7.34 -23.68
CA TYR A 501 -0.50 -6.43 -23.98
C TYR A 501 -0.89 -5.38 -25.02
N LYS A 502 -0.15 -4.28 -25.04
CA LYS A 502 -0.26 -3.22 -26.05
C LYS A 502 1.14 -2.86 -26.50
N VAL A 503 1.45 -3.03 -27.78
CA VAL A 503 2.74 -2.63 -28.33
C VAL A 503 2.67 -1.17 -28.73
N LEU A 504 3.50 -0.35 -28.09
CA LEU A 504 3.53 1.09 -28.34
C LEU A 504 4.43 1.42 -29.53
N LYS A 505 5.54 0.70 -29.68
CA LYS A 505 6.44 0.79 -30.83
C LYS A 505 7.44 -0.34 -30.86
N GLY A 506 8.18 -0.46 -31.96
CA GLY A 506 9.22 -1.48 -32.12
C GLY A 506 8.68 -2.87 -32.35
N ASN A 507 9.57 -3.84 -32.28
CA ASN A 507 9.20 -5.25 -32.43
C ASN A 507 10.22 -6.18 -31.76
N ALA A 508 9.82 -7.44 -31.60
CA ALA A 508 10.66 -8.51 -31.06
C ALA A 508 10.02 -9.87 -31.31
N ASP A 509 10.77 -10.93 -31.05
CA ASP A 509 10.19 -12.22 -30.73
C ASP A 509 9.91 -12.25 -29.23
N MET A 510 8.66 -12.31 -28.83
CA MET A 510 8.26 -12.32 -27.41
C MET A 510 7.52 -13.61 -27.08
N SER A 511 7.89 -14.22 -25.97
CA SER A 511 7.26 -15.44 -25.45
C SER A 511 6.94 -15.31 -23.97
N LEU A 512 5.86 -15.96 -23.55
CA LEU A 512 5.66 -16.34 -22.15
C LEU A 512 6.58 -17.51 -21.85
N VAL A 513 7.22 -17.49 -20.68
CA VAL A 513 8.08 -18.57 -20.23
C VAL A 513 7.70 -19.04 -18.85
N TRP A 514 7.71 -20.32 -18.64
CA TRP A 514 7.48 -20.95 -17.34
C TRP A 514 8.22 -22.28 -17.24
N SER A 515 8.35 -22.74 -16.01
CA SER A 515 8.93 -24.04 -15.71
C SER A 515 7.96 -24.87 -14.88
N LYS A 516 8.23 -26.16 -14.80
CA LYS A 516 7.51 -27.09 -13.93
C LYS A 516 8.29 -27.37 -12.66
N LEU A 517 7.59 -27.59 -11.58
CA LEU A 517 8.16 -27.96 -10.31
C LEU A 517 9.00 -29.25 -10.46
N GLY A 518 10.24 -29.20 -9.98
CA GLY A 518 11.21 -30.30 -10.12
C GLY A 518 12.01 -30.25 -11.41
N SER A 519 11.70 -29.37 -12.34
CA SER A 519 12.38 -29.21 -13.63
C SER A 519 12.61 -27.74 -13.97
N GLU A 520 12.93 -26.93 -12.99
CA GLU A 520 12.95 -25.46 -13.10
C GLU A 520 14.01 -24.94 -14.08
N SER A 521 15.06 -25.71 -14.34
CA SER A 521 16.06 -25.32 -15.33
C SER A 521 15.60 -25.48 -16.79
N THR A 522 14.45 -26.08 -17.01
CA THR A 522 13.90 -26.38 -18.33
C THR A 522 12.66 -25.54 -18.60
N GLU A 523 12.66 -24.79 -19.71
CA GLU A 523 11.47 -24.10 -20.18
C GLU A 523 10.43 -25.15 -20.63
N ALA A 524 9.23 -25.10 -20.00
CA ALA A 524 8.19 -26.12 -20.20
C ALA A 524 7.40 -25.96 -21.49
N GLN A 525 7.33 -24.76 -22.03
CA GLN A 525 6.36 -24.40 -23.07
C GLN A 525 6.79 -24.75 -24.50
N GLY A 526 8.07 -24.91 -24.78
CA GLY A 526 8.54 -25.06 -26.16
C GLY A 526 8.02 -23.92 -27.05
N ASN A 527 7.43 -24.26 -28.18
CA ASN A 527 6.86 -23.28 -29.11
C ASN A 527 5.48 -22.75 -28.68
N TYR A 528 4.85 -23.37 -27.66
CA TYR A 528 3.52 -22.93 -27.21
C TYR A 528 3.56 -21.60 -26.47
N GLY A 529 4.71 -21.19 -25.95
CA GLY A 529 4.85 -19.93 -25.20
C GLY A 529 4.89 -18.67 -26.06
N LYS A 530 5.02 -18.82 -27.38
CA LYS A 530 5.17 -17.68 -28.27
C LYS A 530 3.94 -16.77 -28.23
N VAL A 531 4.16 -15.47 -27.99
CA VAL A 531 3.11 -14.45 -28.00
C VAL A 531 3.06 -13.78 -29.37
N PHE A 532 4.19 -13.33 -29.90
CA PHE A 532 4.31 -12.85 -31.26
C PHE A 532 5.74 -13.00 -31.78
N ASP A 533 5.86 -13.03 -33.11
CA ASP A 533 7.13 -13.04 -33.84
C ASP A 533 7.46 -11.68 -34.38
N LYS A 534 8.72 -11.30 -34.36
CA LYS A 534 9.22 -10.08 -35.00
C LYS A 534 8.81 -9.98 -36.46
N ASP A 535 8.89 -11.08 -37.20
CA ASP A 535 8.57 -11.12 -38.63
C ASP A 535 7.08 -11.40 -38.91
N GLY A 536 6.34 -11.88 -37.92
CA GLY A 536 4.93 -12.24 -38.04
C GLY A 536 3.95 -11.06 -38.01
N LYS A 537 4.37 -9.90 -37.56
CA LYS A 537 3.63 -8.63 -37.48
C LYS A 537 2.16 -8.77 -37.09
N THR A 538 1.87 -9.41 -35.96
CA THR A 538 0.52 -9.46 -35.40
C THR A 538 0.07 -8.15 -34.77
N TYR A 539 0.93 -7.16 -34.79
CA TYR A 539 0.70 -5.82 -34.26
C TYR A 539 1.38 -4.79 -35.14
N SER A 540 0.85 -3.59 -35.17
CA SER A 540 1.52 -2.43 -35.80
C SER A 540 1.15 -1.17 -35.04
N SER A 541 2.16 -0.35 -34.76
CA SER A 541 1.92 1.02 -34.30
C SER A 541 1.50 1.87 -35.53
N THR A 542 0.48 2.69 -35.34
CA THR A 542 0.06 3.67 -36.36
C THR A 542 0.83 4.97 -36.28
N LYS A 543 1.68 5.16 -35.29
CA LYS A 543 2.49 6.36 -35.10
C LYS A 543 3.78 6.31 -35.92
N PRO A 544 4.28 7.45 -36.40
CA PRO A 544 5.57 7.51 -37.05
C PRO A 544 6.73 7.09 -36.15
N ASP A 545 7.89 6.83 -36.72
CA ASP A 545 9.11 6.50 -36.00
C ASP A 545 9.41 7.55 -34.92
N GLY A 546 9.71 7.07 -33.75
CA GLY A 546 10.04 7.88 -32.56
C GLY A 546 8.90 8.15 -31.60
N ASP A 547 7.65 8.05 -32.03
CA ASP A 547 6.48 8.26 -31.17
C ASP A 547 5.91 6.94 -30.64
N VAL A 548 5.41 6.97 -29.40
CA VAL A 548 4.67 5.84 -28.83
C VAL A 548 3.19 5.95 -29.17
N ASP A 549 2.56 4.81 -29.47
CA ASP A 549 1.16 4.73 -29.87
C ASP A 549 0.28 4.23 -28.73
N TYR A 550 -0.15 5.13 -27.86
CA TYR A 550 -1.09 4.78 -26.78
C TYR A 550 -2.50 4.46 -27.29
N ASP A 551 -2.84 4.79 -28.53
CA ASP A 551 -4.12 4.48 -29.15
C ASP A 551 -4.16 3.07 -29.79
N ALA A 552 -3.04 2.34 -29.76
CA ALA A 552 -3.01 0.96 -30.19
C ALA A 552 -3.98 0.11 -29.34
N ASP A 553 -4.54 -0.93 -29.95
CA ASP A 553 -5.47 -1.82 -29.27
C ASP A 553 -4.75 -2.74 -28.28
N TRP A 554 -5.43 -3.03 -27.18
CA TRP A 554 -5.03 -4.14 -26.31
C TRP A 554 -5.22 -5.45 -27.03
N GLN A 555 -4.20 -6.30 -27.01
CA GLN A 555 -4.19 -7.62 -27.60
C GLN A 555 -4.03 -8.68 -26.52
N SER A 556 -4.40 -9.90 -26.80
CA SER A 556 -4.25 -11.01 -25.87
C SER A 556 -3.74 -12.27 -26.55
N LYS A 557 -3.03 -13.07 -25.78
CA LYS A 557 -2.67 -14.44 -26.13
C LYS A 557 -3.04 -15.36 -24.97
N THR A 558 -3.77 -16.41 -25.28
CA THR A 558 -4.11 -17.45 -24.30
C THR A 558 -3.48 -18.75 -24.71
N ILE A 559 -2.79 -19.38 -23.75
CA ILE A 559 -2.16 -20.69 -23.91
C ILE A 559 -3.00 -21.66 -23.10
N THR A 560 -3.57 -22.66 -23.76
CA THR A 560 -4.35 -23.69 -23.11
C THR A 560 -3.43 -24.89 -22.80
N MET A 561 -3.30 -25.22 -21.55
CA MET A 561 -2.47 -26.31 -21.07
C MET A 561 -3.28 -27.60 -21.01
N THR A 562 -2.71 -28.66 -21.51
CA THR A 562 -3.33 -29.99 -21.49
C THR A 562 -2.29 -31.05 -21.19
N SER A 563 -2.73 -32.22 -20.75
CA SER A 563 -1.86 -33.39 -20.65
C SER A 563 -1.35 -33.82 -22.02
N ARG A 564 -2.14 -33.61 -23.05
CA ARG A 564 -1.80 -33.98 -24.44
C ARG A 564 -0.63 -33.16 -24.99
N ASN A 565 -0.60 -31.85 -24.73
CA ASN A 565 0.54 -31.02 -25.13
C ASN A 565 1.66 -30.99 -24.09
N LYS A 566 1.54 -31.77 -23.00
CA LYS A 566 2.52 -31.89 -21.91
C LYS A 566 2.80 -30.60 -21.13
N LEU A 567 1.90 -29.63 -21.24
CA LEU A 567 2.04 -28.36 -20.50
C LEU A 567 1.40 -28.43 -19.11
N ALA A 568 0.44 -29.34 -18.88
CA ALA A 568 -0.14 -29.54 -17.56
C ALA A 568 0.91 -30.01 -16.56
N GLY A 569 0.80 -29.56 -15.33
CA GLY A 569 1.73 -29.80 -14.22
C GLY A 569 1.81 -28.60 -13.30
N THR A 570 2.65 -28.68 -12.26
CA THR A 570 2.83 -27.56 -11.34
C THR A 570 3.77 -26.52 -11.93
N ILE A 571 3.27 -25.31 -12.11
CA ILE A 571 4.02 -24.18 -12.65
C ILE A 571 4.76 -23.49 -11.52
N SER A 572 6.10 -23.38 -11.64
CA SER A 572 6.98 -22.91 -10.57
C SER A 572 7.51 -21.49 -10.77
N ALA A 573 7.47 -20.95 -11.97
CA ALA A 573 7.81 -19.57 -12.25
C ALA A 573 7.17 -19.13 -13.57
N ILE A 574 6.81 -17.85 -13.66
CA ILE A 574 6.25 -17.25 -14.88
C ILE A 574 7.02 -15.99 -15.21
N GLY A 575 7.39 -15.82 -16.46
CA GLY A 575 8.08 -14.65 -16.96
C GLY A 575 7.88 -14.44 -18.45
N LEU A 576 8.70 -13.55 -18.99
CA LEU A 576 8.72 -13.19 -20.40
C LEU A 576 10.11 -13.40 -20.97
N LYS A 577 10.16 -13.74 -22.26
CA LYS A 577 11.39 -13.91 -23.02
C LYS A 577 11.36 -12.98 -24.22
N PHE A 578 12.45 -12.24 -24.39
CA PHE A 578 12.62 -11.32 -25.52
C PHE A 578 13.83 -11.75 -26.33
N GLU A 579 13.63 -11.93 -27.63
CA GLU A 579 14.69 -12.24 -28.59
C GLU A 579 14.60 -11.29 -29.78
N ASN A 580 15.74 -10.90 -30.30
CA ASN A 580 15.84 -10.04 -31.50
C ASN A 580 15.01 -8.74 -31.38
N ALA A 581 14.96 -8.16 -30.18
CA ALA A 581 14.17 -6.97 -29.94
C ALA A 581 14.82 -5.73 -30.57
N GLU A 582 14.03 -4.94 -31.28
CA GLU A 582 14.45 -3.69 -31.89
C GLU A 582 13.55 -2.55 -31.41
N GLY A 583 14.04 -1.79 -30.43
CA GLY A 583 13.33 -0.64 -29.89
C GLY A 583 11.92 -0.94 -29.43
N LEU A 584 11.67 -2.14 -28.90
CA LEU A 584 10.36 -2.52 -28.40
C LEU A 584 9.98 -1.70 -27.17
N ASP A 585 8.76 -1.16 -27.19
CA ASP A 585 8.13 -0.53 -26.04
C ASP A 585 6.71 -1.11 -25.93
N ILE A 586 6.46 -1.82 -24.84
CA ILE A 586 5.24 -2.63 -24.69
C ILE A 586 4.65 -2.46 -23.28
N LEU A 587 3.33 -2.40 -23.23
CA LEU A 587 2.58 -2.44 -21.98
C LEU A 587 2.04 -3.84 -21.75
N ILE A 588 2.17 -4.34 -20.52
CA ILE A 588 1.55 -5.59 -20.08
C ILE A 588 0.42 -5.21 -19.12
N GLY A 589 -0.81 -5.49 -19.56
CA GLY A 589 -2.02 -5.13 -18.83
C GLY A 589 -2.65 -6.27 -18.03
N GLU A 590 -2.24 -7.51 -18.28
CA GLU A 590 -2.72 -8.69 -17.56
C GLU A 590 -1.78 -9.86 -17.76
N ILE A 591 -1.51 -10.58 -16.69
CA ILE A 591 -1.09 -11.98 -16.71
C ILE A 591 -2.01 -12.73 -15.77
N SER A 592 -2.66 -13.77 -16.26
CA SER A 592 -3.62 -14.55 -15.49
C SER A 592 -3.50 -16.04 -15.75
N LEU A 593 -3.80 -16.82 -14.73
CA LEU A 593 -3.87 -18.28 -14.78
C LEU A 593 -5.23 -18.69 -14.25
N THR A 594 -6.05 -19.31 -15.10
CA THR A 594 -7.41 -19.71 -14.76
C THR A 594 -7.61 -21.19 -14.98
N ASN A 595 -8.42 -21.82 -14.13
CA ASN A 595 -8.75 -23.23 -14.19
C ASN A 595 -10.25 -23.42 -14.01
N GLY A 596 -10.99 -23.28 -15.12
CA GLY A 596 -12.43 -23.37 -15.14
C GLY A 596 -13.13 -22.01 -15.04
N SER A 597 -14.39 -22.05 -14.60
CA SER A 597 -15.24 -20.87 -14.40
C SER A 597 -15.40 -20.57 -12.90
N TYR A 598 -15.54 -19.30 -12.57
CA TYR A 598 -15.68 -18.85 -11.17
C TYR A 598 -17.07 -18.29 -10.95
N THR A 599 -17.61 -18.55 -9.77
CA THR A 599 -18.99 -18.18 -9.42
C THR A 599 -19.18 -16.67 -9.48
N THR A 600 -20.29 -16.24 -10.11
CA THR A 600 -20.73 -14.84 -10.01
C THR A 600 -21.22 -14.58 -8.59
N PRO A 601 -20.68 -13.59 -7.89
CA PRO A 601 -21.17 -13.23 -6.56
C PRO A 601 -22.63 -12.78 -6.62
N THR A 602 -23.37 -12.99 -5.52
CA THR A 602 -24.66 -12.35 -5.35
C THR A 602 -24.49 -10.86 -5.07
N ALA A 603 -25.52 -10.06 -5.37
CA ALA A 603 -25.45 -8.63 -5.06
C ALA A 603 -25.26 -8.41 -3.56
N PRO A 604 -24.39 -7.45 -3.16
CA PRO A 604 -24.29 -7.05 -1.77
C PRO A 604 -25.62 -6.50 -1.24
N THR A 605 -25.75 -6.44 0.08
CA THR A 605 -26.84 -5.70 0.73
C THR A 605 -26.26 -4.41 1.28
N VAL A 606 -26.75 -3.28 0.80
CA VAL A 606 -26.38 -1.96 1.36
C VAL A 606 -27.07 -1.81 2.70
N THR A 607 -26.30 -1.63 3.76
CA THR A 607 -26.82 -1.50 5.12
C THR A 607 -27.07 -0.04 5.50
N ARG A 608 -26.23 0.89 5.02
CA ARG A 608 -26.38 2.33 5.23
C ARG A 608 -25.54 3.08 4.23
N ALA A 609 -25.88 4.37 4.06
CA ALA A 609 -25.11 5.28 3.23
C ALA A 609 -25.25 6.70 3.81
N LYS A 610 -24.27 7.55 3.51
CA LYS A 610 -24.24 8.92 4.02
C LYS A 610 -23.62 9.87 3.00
N VAL A 611 -24.27 11.01 2.80
CA VAL A 611 -23.70 12.14 2.06
C VAL A 611 -22.84 12.96 3.03
N LEU A 612 -21.59 13.22 2.66
CA LEU A 612 -20.63 13.95 3.49
C LEU A 612 -20.41 15.39 3.02
N ALA A 613 -20.44 15.60 1.71
CA ALA A 613 -20.19 16.91 1.12
C ALA A 613 -20.87 17.03 -0.24
N ASN A 614 -21.22 18.25 -0.62
CA ASN A 614 -21.74 18.60 -1.94
C ASN A 614 -21.07 19.90 -2.37
N ASN A 615 -20.31 19.86 -3.46
CA ASN A 615 -19.60 21.02 -3.99
C ASN A 615 -19.49 20.93 -5.53
N TYR A 616 -18.74 21.84 -6.15
CA TYR A 616 -18.64 21.91 -7.62
C TYR A 616 -18.07 20.63 -8.25
N LYS A 617 -17.34 19.82 -7.51
CA LYS A 617 -16.80 18.54 -7.98
C LYS A 617 -17.85 17.43 -7.95
N GLY A 618 -18.90 17.60 -7.17
CA GLY A 618 -19.92 16.60 -6.96
C GLY A 618 -20.11 16.28 -5.48
N ILE A 619 -20.60 15.08 -5.22
CA ILE A 619 -20.94 14.62 -3.89
C ILE A 619 -19.89 13.64 -3.39
N ASP A 620 -19.42 13.86 -2.17
CA ASP A 620 -18.67 12.89 -1.40
C ASP A 620 -19.58 12.16 -0.44
N GLY A 621 -19.33 10.88 -0.21
CA GLY A 621 -20.11 10.08 0.72
C GLY A 621 -19.45 8.78 1.10
N LYS A 622 -20.19 8.01 1.89
CA LYS A 622 -19.81 6.66 2.33
C LYS A 622 -20.96 5.70 2.08
N VAL A 623 -20.63 4.47 1.76
CA VAL A 623 -21.60 3.39 1.62
C VAL A 623 -21.08 2.16 2.36
N TYR A 624 -21.97 1.50 3.11
CA TYR A 624 -21.68 0.32 3.91
C TYR A 624 -22.56 -0.82 3.45
N TYR A 625 -21.99 -2.00 3.38
CA TYR A 625 -22.66 -3.17 2.81
C TYR A 625 -22.12 -4.44 3.41
N LYS A 626 -22.83 -5.53 3.17
CA LYS A 626 -22.43 -6.88 3.54
C LYS A 626 -22.83 -7.86 2.47
N MET A 627 -22.11 -8.98 2.42
CA MET A 627 -22.53 -10.17 1.69
C MET A 627 -23.29 -11.10 2.62
N ALA A 628 -24.03 -12.04 2.06
CA ALA A 628 -24.67 -13.08 2.87
C ALA A 628 -23.61 -13.82 3.71
N ASN A 629 -23.93 -14.06 4.97
CA ASN A 629 -23.07 -14.75 5.95
C ASN A 629 -21.76 -14.04 6.28
N THR A 630 -21.66 -12.75 5.96
CA THR A 630 -20.54 -11.92 6.40
C THR A 630 -20.89 -11.32 7.77
N LYS A 631 -19.95 -11.28 8.69
CA LYS A 631 -20.11 -10.62 9.99
C LYS A 631 -21.37 -11.09 10.77
N GLU A 632 -21.47 -12.37 11.03
CA GLU A 632 -22.53 -12.90 11.89
C GLU A 632 -22.28 -12.48 13.34
N VAL A 633 -23.36 -12.03 14.02
CA VAL A 633 -23.26 -11.62 15.43
C VAL A 633 -22.80 -12.78 16.29
N GLY A 634 -21.78 -12.55 17.12
CA GLY A 634 -21.23 -13.55 18.01
C GLY A 634 -20.08 -14.37 17.41
N GLU A 635 -19.86 -14.31 16.08
CA GLU A 635 -18.81 -15.07 15.42
C GLU A 635 -17.57 -14.18 15.14
N PRO A 636 -16.38 -14.59 15.60
CA PRO A 636 -15.16 -13.80 15.40
C PRO A 636 -14.54 -14.05 14.02
N VAL A 637 -15.35 -13.96 12.99
CA VAL A 637 -14.92 -14.12 11.59
C VAL A 637 -14.97 -12.80 10.86
N TYR A 638 -13.97 -12.55 10.05
CA TYR A 638 -13.90 -11.30 9.30
C TYR A 638 -14.07 -11.49 7.79
N ASN A 639 -13.88 -12.69 7.28
CA ASN A 639 -14.00 -12.98 5.87
C ASN A 639 -14.65 -14.33 5.63
N LEU A 640 -15.95 -14.32 5.35
CA LEU A 640 -16.70 -15.49 4.90
C LEU A 640 -16.94 -15.48 3.40
N ASP A 641 -16.75 -14.35 2.75
CA ASP A 641 -16.90 -14.22 1.31
C ASP A 641 -15.58 -14.53 0.59
N VAL A 642 -15.51 -15.69 -0.03
CA VAL A 642 -14.36 -16.15 -0.81
C VAL A 642 -14.61 -16.10 -2.32
N LYS A 643 -15.70 -15.50 -2.77
CA LYS A 643 -16.13 -15.48 -4.19
C LYS A 643 -16.00 -14.11 -4.84
N THR A 644 -15.68 -13.08 -4.08
CA THR A 644 -15.58 -11.70 -4.55
C THR A 644 -14.13 -11.25 -4.59
N SER A 645 -13.67 -10.77 -5.74
CA SER A 645 -12.34 -10.16 -5.87
C SER A 645 -12.31 -8.76 -5.25
N LEU A 646 -13.25 -7.93 -5.67
CA LEU A 646 -13.42 -6.56 -5.20
C LEU A 646 -14.86 -6.10 -5.46
N PHE A 647 -15.19 -4.94 -4.92
CA PHE A 647 -16.46 -4.26 -5.13
C PHE A 647 -16.27 -3.06 -6.03
N ARG A 648 -17.24 -2.80 -6.90
CA ARG A 648 -17.32 -1.57 -7.69
C ARG A 648 -18.33 -0.63 -7.04
N LEU A 649 -17.97 0.64 -7.00
CA LEU A 649 -18.76 1.70 -6.38
C LEU A 649 -19.42 2.56 -7.45
N TRP A 650 -20.68 2.91 -7.22
CA TRP A 650 -21.54 3.59 -8.18
C TRP A 650 -22.34 4.71 -7.54
N SER A 651 -22.78 5.65 -8.36
CA SER A 651 -23.80 6.63 -7.98
C SER A 651 -24.84 6.81 -9.08
N ARG A 652 -26.02 7.27 -8.70
CA ARG A 652 -27.05 7.79 -9.61
C ARG A 652 -27.85 8.85 -8.90
N THR A 653 -28.53 9.69 -9.66
CA THR A 653 -29.32 10.81 -9.12
C THR A 653 -30.73 10.81 -9.68
N ASP A 654 -31.59 11.65 -9.11
CA ASP A 654 -32.98 11.84 -9.60
C ASP A 654 -33.05 12.51 -10.97
N VAL A 655 -32.00 13.20 -11.42
CA VAL A 655 -31.92 13.81 -12.75
C VAL A 655 -31.16 12.97 -13.76
N ASP A 656 -30.33 12.03 -13.31
CA ASP A 656 -29.61 11.08 -14.15
C ASP A 656 -29.58 9.71 -13.48
N PRO A 657 -30.50 8.80 -13.85
CA PRO A 657 -30.57 7.47 -13.23
C PRO A 657 -29.53 6.50 -13.78
N THR A 658 -28.71 6.89 -14.74
CA THR A 658 -27.64 6.04 -15.27
C THR A 658 -26.54 5.84 -14.24
N PRO A 659 -26.18 4.60 -13.91
CA PRO A 659 -25.09 4.35 -12.97
C PRO A 659 -23.77 4.95 -13.44
N LYS A 660 -23.09 5.66 -12.54
CA LYS A 660 -21.76 6.23 -12.76
C LYS A 660 -20.74 5.46 -11.93
N PHE A 661 -19.72 4.93 -12.59
CA PHE A 661 -18.62 4.26 -11.91
C PHE A 661 -17.74 5.27 -11.19
N LEU A 662 -17.41 5.00 -9.92
CA LEU A 662 -16.64 5.92 -9.09
C LEU A 662 -15.37 5.30 -8.48
N GLY A 663 -15.15 4.02 -8.62
CA GLY A 663 -13.98 3.36 -8.09
C GLY A 663 -14.25 1.94 -7.64
N THR A 664 -13.24 1.35 -7.02
CA THR A 664 -13.29 -0.01 -6.50
C THR A 664 -12.73 -0.05 -5.08
N THR A 665 -13.10 -1.08 -4.34
CA THR A 665 -12.56 -1.34 -3.01
C THR A 665 -12.65 -2.81 -2.67
N THR A 666 -11.78 -3.28 -1.78
CA THR A 666 -11.88 -4.64 -1.20
C THR A 666 -12.57 -4.64 0.14
N SER A 667 -12.74 -3.48 0.76
CA SER A 667 -13.29 -3.32 2.12
C SER A 667 -14.80 -3.48 2.17
N TRP A 668 -15.36 -3.65 3.37
CA TRP A 668 -16.79 -3.74 3.64
C TRP A 668 -17.49 -2.38 3.68
N ALA A 669 -16.80 -1.34 3.34
CA ALA A 669 -17.32 0.01 3.16
C ALA A 669 -16.55 0.70 2.02
N GLY A 670 -17.21 1.60 1.34
CA GLY A 670 -16.65 2.35 0.24
C GLY A 670 -16.73 3.85 0.46
N MET A 671 -15.66 4.55 0.08
CA MET A 671 -15.65 6.01 -0.02
C MET A 671 -16.10 6.41 -1.42
N ILE A 672 -17.04 7.32 -1.47
CA ILE A 672 -17.52 7.93 -2.70
C ILE A 672 -16.94 9.33 -2.81
N PHE A 673 -16.26 9.63 -3.90
CA PHE A 673 -15.65 10.93 -4.15
C PHE A 673 -16.17 11.53 -5.44
N SER A 674 -16.61 12.77 -5.36
CA SER A 674 -16.96 13.58 -6.54
C SER A 674 -18.04 12.94 -7.44
N ALA A 675 -19.05 12.34 -6.85
CA ALA A 675 -20.18 11.78 -7.58
C ALA A 675 -20.91 12.88 -8.36
N PRO A 676 -21.16 12.72 -9.67
CA PRO A 676 -21.86 13.73 -10.46
C PRO A 676 -23.26 13.99 -9.92
N ALA A 677 -23.59 15.24 -9.67
CA ALA A 677 -24.86 15.62 -9.06
C ALA A 677 -25.43 16.96 -9.56
N THR A 678 -25.01 17.44 -10.72
CA THR A 678 -25.47 18.71 -11.28
C THR A 678 -26.99 18.71 -11.45
N GLY A 679 -27.66 19.66 -10.79
CA GLY A 679 -29.11 19.81 -10.84
C GLY A 679 -29.90 18.77 -10.04
N ALA A 680 -29.25 17.87 -9.33
CA ALA A 680 -29.89 16.82 -8.56
C ALA A 680 -30.27 17.30 -7.16
N SER A 681 -31.35 16.73 -6.64
CA SER A 681 -31.77 16.88 -5.24
C SER A 681 -31.72 15.60 -4.44
N LYS A 682 -31.62 14.45 -5.12
CA LYS A 682 -31.50 13.12 -4.54
C LYS A 682 -30.37 12.34 -5.17
N VAL A 683 -29.67 11.56 -4.36
CA VAL A 683 -28.56 10.67 -4.79
C VAL A 683 -28.70 9.31 -4.15
N GLN A 684 -28.28 8.27 -4.88
CA GLN A 684 -28.11 6.93 -4.35
C GLN A 684 -26.69 6.47 -4.63
N PHE A 685 -26.11 5.76 -3.66
CA PHE A 685 -24.83 5.06 -3.84
C PHE A 685 -25.10 3.59 -4.03
N GLY A 686 -24.32 2.97 -4.90
CA GLY A 686 -24.48 1.57 -5.26
C GLY A 686 -23.19 0.80 -5.16
N VAL A 687 -23.30 -0.51 -4.98
CA VAL A 687 -22.20 -1.45 -4.86
C VAL A 687 -22.52 -2.71 -5.64
N SER A 688 -21.57 -3.16 -6.44
CA SER A 688 -21.62 -4.47 -7.09
C SER A 688 -20.39 -5.29 -6.72
N ALA A 689 -20.53 -6.62 -6.70
CA ALA A 689 -19.47 -7.55 -6.39
C ALA A 689 -18.95 -8.22 -7.66
N VAL A 690 -17.64 -8.29 -7.83
CA VAL A 690 -16.98 -8.81 -9.02
C VAL A 690 -16.39 -10.19 -8.72
N SER A 691 -16.54 -11.13 -9.66
CA SER A 691 -16.00 -12.48 -9.53
C SER A 691 -14.47 -12.49 -9.43
N LEU A 692 -13.92 -13.60 -8.94
CA LEU A 692 -12.47 -13.75 -8.71
C LEU A 692 -11.65 -13.61 -9.99
N ASP A 693 -12.21 -13.98 -11.15
CA ASP A 693 -11.56 -13.86 -12.45
C ASP A 693 -11.91 -12.55 -13.19
N TYR A 694 -12.66 -11.66 -12.56
CA TYR A 694 -13.16 -10.41 -13.14
C TYR A 694 -14.08 -10.58 -14.36
N ALA A 695 -14.51 -11.81 -14.66
CA ALA A 695 -15.35 -12.09 -15.83
C ALA A 695 -16.82 -11.77 -15.61
N ASN A 696 -17.29 -11.83 -14.36
CA ASN A 696 -18.69 -11.65 -13.99
C ASN A 696 -18.84 -10.68 -12.85
N GLU A 697 -20.00 -10.06 -12.79
CA GLU A 697 -20.33 -9.05 -11.78
C GLU A 697 -21.78 -9.22 -11.36
N SER A 698 -22.06 -9.01 -10.07
CA SER A 698 -23.43 -8.98 -9.56
C SER A 698 -24.21 -7.78 -10.08
N ASP A 699 -25.53 -7.80 -9.91
CA ASP A 699 -26.33 -6.59 -10.01
C ASP A 699 -25.85 -5.55 -8.99
N ILE A 700 -26.09 -4.28 -9.29
CA ILE A 700 -25.77 -3.18 -8.37
C ILE A 700 -26.86 -3.15 -7.29
N ALA A 701 -26.42 -3.20 -6.04
CA ALA A 701 -27.27 -2.95 -4.88
C ALA A 701 -27.22 -1.45 -4.55
N TRP A 702 -28.38 -0.84 -4.45
CA TRP A 702 -28.50 0.60 -4.25
C TRP A 702 -28.89 0.94 -2.80
N SER A 703 -28.35 2.03 -2.30
CA SER A 703 -28.82 2.65 -1.06
C SER A 703 -30.22 3.23 -1.25
N GLU A 704 -30.87 3.60 -0.15
CA GLU A 704 -32.04 4.47 -0.22
C GLU A 704 -31.67 5.83 -0.83
N GLU A 705 -32.66 6.52 -1.37
CA GLU A 705 -32.48 7.89 -1.84
C GLU A 705 -32.15 8.82 -0.67
N MET A 706 -31.12 9.62 -0.86
CA MET A 706 -30.66 10.60 0.12
C MET A 706 -30.72 11.99 -0.47
N SER A 707 -30.96 13.00 0.39
CA SER A 707 -30.74 14.38 -0.02
C SER A 707 -29.30 14.61 -0.44
N THR A 708 -29.08 15.35 -1.52
CA THR A 708 -27.75 15.77 -1.93
C THR A 708 -27.10 16.74 -0.94
N GLY A 709 -27.88 17.26 0.02
CA GLY A 709 -27.41 18.26 0.99
C GLY A 709 -27.19 19.64 0.37
N ASP A 710 -26.79 20.58 1.21
CA ASP A 710 -26.51 21.92 0.76
C ASP A 710 -25.22 21.99 -0.05
N TYR A 711 -25.28 22.69 -1.16
CA TYR A 711 -24.09 22.96 -1.96
C TYR A 711 -23.22 23.98 -1.22
N VAL A 712 -21.97 23.60 -0.97
CA VAL A 712 -20.99 24.44 -0.29
C VAL A 712 -19.90 24.81 -1.28
N ALA A 713 -19.75 26.11 -1.54
CA ALA A 713 -18.66 26.58 -2.40
C ALA A 713 -17.31 26.36 -1.75
N VAL A 714 -16.35 25.81 -2.52
CA VAL A 714 -14.99 25.60 -2.03
C VAL A 714 -14.15 26.87 -2.23
N GLU A 715 -13.17 27.06 -1.34
CA GLU A 715 -12.30 28.24 -1.31
C GLU A 715 -11.03 28.08 -2.17
N ASP A 716 -10.92 27.02 -2.94
CA ASP A 716 -9.76 26.74 -3.80
C ASP A 716 -9.60 27.79 -4.88
N VAL A 717 -8.37 28.21 -5.11
CA VAL A 717 -8.01 29.15 -6.15
C VAL A 717 -7.06 28.52 -7.17
N LYS A 718 -7.11 29.01 -8.39
CA LYS A 718 -6.28 28.61 -9.50
C LYS A 718 -5.50 29.81 -10.03
N VAL A 719 -4.20 29.67 -10.16
CA VAL A 719 -3.35 30.65 -10.83
C VAL A 719 -3.28 30.28 -12.31
N SER A 720 -3.57 31.22 -13.19
CA SER A 720 -3.67 30.96 -14.63
C SER A 720 -2.38 30.43 -15.25
N LYS A 721 -1.24 30.84 -14.68
CA LYS A 721 0.08 30.37 -15.05
C LYS A 721 0.99 30.40 -13.82
N ASN A 722 1.62 29.29 -13.51
CA ASN A 722 2.49 29.18 -12.32
C ASN A 722 3.58 28.12 -12.56
N PRO A 723 4.88 28.48 -12.49
CA PRO A 723 5.39 29.82 -12.23
C PRO A 723 5.09 30.82 -13.35
N VAL A 724 4.93 32.08 -12.98
CA VAL A 724 4.81 33.20 -13.89
C VAL A 724 6.13 33.96 -13.89
N THR A 725 6.49 34.57 -15.01
CA THR A 725 7.70 35.41 -15.07
C THR A 725 7.40 36.83 -14.60
N THR A 726 8.42 37.59 -14.25
CA THR A 726 8.28 39.00 -13.87
C THR A 726 7.62 39.81 -14.97
N ASN A 727 6.70 40.69 -14.59
CA ASN A 727 5.95 41.57 -15.47
C ASN A 727 5.09 40.88 -16.55
N GLU A 728 4.75 39.59 -16.32
CA GLU A 728 3.88 38.81 -17.19
C GLU A 728 2.44 38.84 -16.66
N ASP A 729 1.47 39.10 -17.52
CA ASP A 729 0.06 39.10 -17.20
C ASP A 729 -0.38 37.73 -16.71
N PHE A 730 -1.17 37.71 -15.64
CA PHE A 730 -1.82 36.49 -15.15
C PHE A 730 -3.06 36.86 -14.33
N TYR A 731 -3.83 35.85 -13.97
CA TYR A 731 -4.95 36.00 -13.04
C TYR A 731 -5.01 34.87 -12.04
N VAL A 732 -5.73 35.12 -10.95
CA VAL A 732 -6.08 34.12 -9.94
C VAL A 732 -7.58 34.10 -9.82
N GLU A 733 -8.20 32.95 -9.90
CA GLU A 733 -9.65 32.80 -9.80
C GLU A 733 -10.05 31.67 -8.86
N PHE A 734 -11.28 31.72 -8.39
CA PHE A 734 -11.85 30.58 -7.72
C PHE A 734 -12.03 29.41 -8.69
N VAL A 735 -11.68 28.22 -8.22
CA VAL A 735 -11.92 26.98 -8.97
C VAL A 735 -13.40 26.69 -9.04
N ASP A 736 -14.14 27.00 -7.96
CA ASP A 736 -15.57 26.81 -7.91
C ASP A 736 -16.29 27.94 -8.65
N PRO A 737 -16.98 27.67 -9.76
CA PRO A 737 -17.69 28.70 -10.51
C PRO A 737 -18.86 29.30 -9.77
N ALA A 738 -19.33 28.67 -8.69
CA ALA A 738 -20.46 29.16 -7.87
C ALA A 738 -20.00 29.98 -6.68
N HIS A 739 -18.69 30.18 -6.49
CA HIS A 739 -18.21 31.03 -5.38
C HIS A 739 -18.68 32.47 -5.54
N ALA A 740 -19.21 33.02 -4.46
CA ALA A 740 -19.67 34.41 -4.45
C ALA A 740 -18.46 35.36 -4.62
N PRO A 741 -18.67 36.54 -5.24
CA PRO A 741 -17.62 37.55 -5.33
C PRO A 741 -17.15 38.01 -3.95
N VAL A 742 -15.87 38.20 -3.79
CA VAL A 742 -15.19 38.65 -2.57
C VAL A 742 -14.07 39.63 -2.91
N ASP A 743 -13.50 40.26 -1.87
CA ASP A 743 -12.31 41.07 -2.04
C ASP A 743 -11.06 40.21 -2.13
N TRP A 744 -10.10 40.60 -2.94
CA TRP A 744 -8.84 39.94 -3.16
C TRP A 744 -7.66 40.78 -2.80
N GLN A 745 -6.63 40.18 -2.20
CA GLN A 745 -5.32 40.80 -2.03
C GLN A 745 -4.23 39.76 -2.40
N ILE A 746 -3.18 40.28 -3.07
CA ILE A 746 -1.95 39.52 -3.27
C ILE A 746 -0.88 40.20 -2.42
N LYS A 747 -0.19 39.39 -1.59
CA LYS A 747 0.83 39.89 -0.66
C LYS A 747 2.18 39.28 -1.01
N ASP A 748 3.24 40.09 -0.89
CA ASP A 748 4.60 39.60 -0.99
C ASP A 748 5.06 38.88 0.31
N GLU A 749 6.27 38.36 0.31
CA GLU A 749 6.82 37.65 1.45
C GLU A 749 6.94 38.51 2.72
N SER A 750 6.98 39.81 2.56
CA SER A 750 7.01 40.76 3.70
C SER A 750 5.61 41.15 4.18
N GLY A 751 4.55 40.62 3.58
CA GLY A 751 3.16 40.94 3.93
C GLY A 751 2.62 42.21 3.28
N ASN A 752 3.35 42.83 2.34
CA ASN A 752 2.89 44.02 1.64
C ASN A 752 1.88 43.65 0.55
N VAL A 753 0.80 44.39 0.44
CA VAL A 753 -0.19 44.20 -0.61
C VAL A 753 0.34 44.76 -1.93
N VAL A 754 0.51 43.92 -2.91
CA VAL A 754 1.05 44.27 -4.24
C VAL A 754 -0.03 44.35 -5.31
N ALA A 755 -1.20 43.77 -5.06
CA ALA A 755 -2.37 43.87 -5.93
C ALA A 755 -3.63 43.62 -5.12
N SER A 756 -4.76 44.20 -5.55
CA SER A 756 -6.06 44.02 -4.92
C SER A 756 -7.20 44.13 -5.94
N ALA A 757 -8.31 43.50 -5.61
CA ALA A 757 -9.59 43.62 -6.32
C ALA A 757 -10.74 43.57 -5.34
N SER A 758 -11.84 44.20 -5.68
CA SER A 758 -13.03 44.26 -4.83
C SER A 758 -14.20 43.55 -5.48
N SER A 759 -14.97 42.82 -4.67
CA SER A 759 -16.21 42.17 -5.09
C SER A 759 -16.09 41.41 -6.41
N ALA A 760 -15.08 40.56 -6.50
CA ALA A 760 -14.72 39.83 -7.73
C ALA A 760 -14.62 38.34 -7.48
N THR A 761 -14.84 37.55 -8.53
CA THR A 761 -14.58 36.07 -8.52
C THR A 761 -13.18 35.73 -9.00
N ARG A 762 -12.42 36.73 -9.43
CA ARG A 762 -11.01 36.59 -9.79
C ARG A 762 -10.29 37.93 -9.67
N ILE A 763 -8.98 37.88 -9.55
CA ILE A 763 -8.12 39.06 -9.61
C ILE A 763 -7.23 38.96 -10.86
N ASP A 764 -7.28 39.98 -11.70
CA ASP A 764 -6.42 40.13 -12.87
C ASP A 764 -5.18 40.95 -12.53
N ILE A 765 -4.00 40.42 -12.80
CA ILE A 765 -2.73 41.12 -12.59
C ILE A 765 -2.18 41.52 -13.93
N ALA A 766 -2.68 42.65 -14.44
CA ALA A 766 -2.17 43.25 -15.69
C ALA A 766 -0.75 43.73 -15.45
N ASP A 767 0.12 43.51 -16.43
CA ASP A 767 1.54 43.81 -16.36
C ASP A 767 2.31 43.03 -15.28
N GLY A 768 1.67 42.04 -14.67
CA GLY A 768 2.27 41.10 -13.72
C GLY A 768 2.85 41.68 -12.46
N LEU A 769 3.77 40.93 -11.84
CA LEU A 769 4.49 41.31 -10.63
C LEU A 769 5.97 41.61 -10.98
N ALA A 770 6.52 42.66 -10.38
CA ALA A 770 7.82 43.16 -10.72
C ALA A 770 8.98 42.33 -10.13
N ASN A 771 8.77 41.72 -9.00
CA ASN A 771 9.82 41.02 -8.24
C ASN A 771 9.64 39.52 -8.21
N THR A 772 10.75 38.79 -8.34
CA THR A 772 10.77 37.35 -8.12
C THR A 772 10.47 36.99 -6.67
N GLY A 773 9.92 35.81 -6.45
CA GLY A 773 9.62 35.29 -5.11
C GLY A 773 8.29 34.59 -5.04
N SER A 774 7.89 34.24 -3.82
CA SER A 774 6.59 33.66 -3.51
C SER A 774 5.60 34.74 -3.08
N TYR A 775 4.34 34.58 -3.46
CA TYR A 775 3.28 35.53 -3.11
C TYR A 775 2.10 34.77 -2.53
N ASP A 776 1.43 35.44 -1.57
CA ASP A 776 0.24 34.91 -0.90
C ASP A 776 -1.02 35.48 -1.53
N VAL A 777 -2.08 34.71 -1.52
CA VAL A 777 -3.42 35.13 -1.98
C VAL A 777 -4.36 35.15 -0.79
N VAL A 778 -4.96 36.30 -0.54
CA VAL A 778 -5.96 36.50 0.52
C VAL A 778 -7.29 36.85 -0.13
N THR A 779 -8.35 36.14 0.25
CA THR A 779 -9.71 36.39 -0.20
C THR A 779 -10.61 36.65 1.00
N GLY A 780 -11.60 37.52 0.82
CA GLY A 780 -12.50 37.93 1.90
C GLY A 780 -11.89 39.00 2.81
N SER A 781 -12.61 39.33 3.87
CA SER A 781 -12.19 40.34 4.84
C SER A 781 -12.58 39.93 6.27
N GLY A 782 -11.86 40.47 7.25
CA GLY A 782 -12.13 40.26 8.66
C GLY A 782 -12.00 38.78 9.05
N GLU A 783 -12.94 38.29 9.83
CA GLU A 783 -12.96 36.92 10.31
C GLU A 783 -13.17 35.89 9.19
N ASN A 784 -13.70 36.32 8.05
CA ASN A 784 -13.96 35.47 6.88
C ASN A 784 -12.81 35.47 5.87
N ALA A 785 -11.69 36.10 6.20
CA ALA A 785 -10.53 36.11 5.31
C ALA A 785 -9.87 34.74 5.25
N VAL A 786 -9.61 34.29 4.03
CA VAL A 786 -8.88 33.05 3.77
C VAL A 786 -7.52 33.41 3.20
N GLU A 787 -6.47 33.06 3.91
CA GLU A 787 -5.10 33.32 3.51
C GLU A 787 -4.44 32.05 2.98
N ARG A 788 -3.81 32.16 1.79
CA ARG A 788 -3.13 31.04 1.12
C ARG A 788 -1.68 31.43 0.89
N LYS A 789 -0.79 30.76 1.58
CA LYS A 789 0.65 31.07 1.57
C LYS A 789 1.34 30.46 0.35
N GLY A 790 2.15 31.28 -0.32
CA GLY A 790 3.07 30.81 -1.37
C GLY A 790 2.41 30.22 -2.61
N VAL A 791 1.17 30.60 -2.92
CA VAL A 791 0.41 30.05 -4.07
C VAL A 791 0.92 30.53 -5.42
N ILE A 792 1.55 31.71 -5.48
CA ILE A 792 2.09 32.27 -6.70
C ILE A 792 3.62 32.24 -6.63
N SER A 793 4.23 31.73 -7.67
CA SER A 793 5.69 31.73 -7.83
C SER A 793 6.06 32.61 -9.03
N VAL A 794 6.90 33.62 -8.79
CA VAL A 794 7.40 34.52 -9.82
C VAL A 794 8.87 34.28 -10.02
N SER A 795 9.29 34.04 -11.26
CA SER A 795 10.67 33.77 -11.66
C SER A 795 11.15 34.78 -12.69
N ASP A 796 12.48 34.90 -12.82
CA ASP A 796 13.06 35.68 -13.89
C ASP A 796 12.79 35.01 -15.25
N PRO A 797 12.60 35.82 -16.31
CA PRO A 797 12.34 35.27 -17.65
C PRO A 797 13.53 34.54 -18.29
N GLY A 798 14.70 34.55 -17.68
CA GLY A 798 15.88 33.80 -18.17
C GLY A 798 16.75 34.60 -19.14
#